data_bc84932d35b7747b499017657e919777
#
_entry.id   bc84932d35b7747b499017657e919777
#
_cell.length_a   1.000
_cell.length_b   1.000
_cell.length_c   1.000
_cell.angle_alpha   90.00
_cell.angle_beta   90.00
_cell.angle_gamma   90.00
#
_symmetry.space_group_name_H-M   'P 1'
#
loop_
_entity.id
_entity.type
_entity.pdbx_description
1 polymer ?
#
loop_
_entity_poly.entity_id
_entity_poly.type
_entity_poly.pdbx_seq_one_letter_code
_entity_poly.pdbx_strand_id
1 'polypeptide(L)'
;MRKLLYIFCMACVVIGCARMGQPDGGWYDDDPPVVIGSHPADQSTNVSAKTITIYFNEYIKLEDATNKVIVSPPQLEMPEIKEAGKRIVVELQDSLKANTTYTIDFSDAISDNNEGNPLGNYTYSFSTGNQIDTMEVSGYVLDASNLEPVKGILVGLYNDLADSAFKTKPMLRVSRTDSRGRFVIKGVAPGTYRSYALKDADGDFRLSQRSEMIGFNHETYTPSSKPDVRTDTIWRDSLHIDALKQTPYTHFLPDDITLLAFTPIQTDRYLLKTERKEAEKISMYFTYGHPDLPVIKGLNFDADSAFVIETKEQQDTIHYWLRDTTLINQDTLRMEVTYMMTDTLGNLVSQSDTLEALAKTPYAKRQRELNKEIEKWQKEQDRKKKREESYDSIYPAKPLEPTFKIPQQMDPDTKIEIEMPTPLQRVDTAAVHLYSMIDSAWYEAPFTFQPIPHMLRFYKIEGDWRPDTEYSLEIDSAAFEDIYGLVSQSCKKGMKVKSLDEYSTLTIKVSGVADSLPLRVRLLNKNDGVVKEVLAKDGVVRFDHVNPDKYYLSAFIDVNDNGLWDTGDYDEDRQAEPVYYYPREIECKEKWDVTQQWNLTALPRYKQKPYAITKQKADGEKKLKNRNADRARELGIEYIKKTNLVEKEEK
;
A
#
# COMPACT_ATOMS: atom_id res chain seq x y z
N MET A 1 -0.95 -27.58 -77.76
CA MET A 1 -2.09 -26.82 -77.26
C MET A 1 -3.03 -27.66 -76.37
N ARG A 2 -3.43 -28.87 -76.67
CA ARG A 2 -4.32 -29.68 -75.78
C ARG A 2 -3.75 -30.00 -74.40
N LYS A 3 -2.45 -30.25 -74.25
CA LYS A 3 -1.85 -30.53 -72.93
C LYS A 3 -1.72 -29.29 -72.02
N LEU A 4 -1.57 -28.11 -72.65
CA LEU A 4 -1.56 -26.86 -71.89
C LEU A 4 -2.96 -26.46 -71.30
N LEU A 5 -4.02 -26.81 -72.06
CA LEU A 5 -5.40 -26.59 -71.67
C LEU A 5 -5.78 -27.46 -70.46
N TYR A 6 -5.29 -28.72 -70.43
CA TYR A 6 -5.51 -29.60 -69.26
C TYR A 6 -4.79 -29.12 -68.00
N ILE A 7 -3.58 -28.57 -68.11
CA ILE A 7 -2.83 -28.01 -67.02
C ILE A 7 -3.52 -26.74 -66.49
N PHE A 8 -4.05 -25.91 -67.37
CA PHE A 8 -4.78 -24.72 -67.02
C PHE A 8 -6.12 -25.03 -66.35
N CYS A 9 -6.89 -26.00 -66.81
CA CYS A 9 -8.11 -26.48 -66.19
C CYS A 9 -7.83 -27.12 -64.81
N MET A 10 -6.71 -27.88 -64.71
CA MET A 10 -6.33 -28.47 -63.39
C MET A 10 -5.84 -27.43 -62.39
N ALA A 11 -5.19 -26.36 -62.88
CA ALA A 11 -4.82 -25.22 -61.97
C ALA A 11 -6.01 -24.41 -61.50
N CYS A 12 -7.08 -24.27 -62.30
CA CYS A 12 -8.30 -23.58 -61.89
C CYS A 12 -9.14 -24.35 -60.85
N VAL A 13 -8.97 -25.67 -60.72
CA VAL A 13 -9.68 -26.49 -59.73
C VAL A 13 -9.00 -26.42 -58.33
N VAL A 14 -7.73 -26.00 -58.27
CA VAL A 14 -6.97 -25.89 -57.01
C VAL A 14 -7.10 -24.53 -56.33
N ILE A 15 -7.72 -23.52 -56.97
CA ILE A 15 -7.95 -22.18 -56.41
C ILE A 15 -9.36 -22.04 -55.82
N GLY A 16 -10.06 -23.12 -55.58
CA GLY A 16 -11.25 -23.14 -54.72
C GLY A 16 -10.82 -23.09 -53.26
N CYS A 17 -10.44 -21.94 -52.78
CA CYS A 17 -10.48 -21.70 -51.34
C CYS A 17 -11.94 -21.85 -50.86
N ALA A 18 -12.28 -23.05 -50.43
CA ALA A 18 -13.42 -23.23 -49.61
C ALA A 18 -13.14 -22.40 -48.34
N ARG A 19 -13.67 -21.19 -48.26
CA ARG A 19 -13.90 -20.56 -46.95
C ARG A 19 -14.78 -21.56 -46.20
N MET A 20 -14.19 -22.26 -45.24
CA MET A 20 -15.02 -22.87 -44.21
C MET A 20 -15.75 -21.71 -43.58
N GLY A 21 -17.03 -21.55 -43.92
CA GLY A 21 -17.92 -20.68 -43.20
C GLY A 21 -17.93 -21.21 -41.78
N GLN A 22 -17.31 -20.48 -40.88
CA GLN A 22 -17.64 -20.69 -39.47
C GLN A 22 -19.14 -20.43 -39.39
N PRO A 23 -19.92 -21.34 -38.80
CA PRO A 23 -21.33 -21.08 -38.63
C PRO A 23 -21.43 -19.74 -37.86
N ASP A 24 -22.08 -18.76 -38.50
CA ASP A 24 -22.42 -17.51 -37.82
C ASP A 24 -23.33 -17.89 -36.66
N GLY A 25 -22.75 -17.97 -35.46
CA GLY A 25 -23.48 -18.33 -34.25
C GLY A 25 -24.74 -17.49 -34.10
N GLY A 26 -25.74 -17.96 -33.37
CA GLY A 26 -26.94 -17.20 -33.03
C GLY A 26 -26.62 -15.92 -32.25
N TRP A 27 -27.64 -15.20 -31.82
CA TRP A 27 -27.51 -14.13 -30.86
C TRP A 27 -26.92 -14.67 -29.55
N TYR A 28 -26.11 -13.85 -28.89
CA TYR A 28 -25.57 -14.18 -27.56
C TYR A 28 -26.72 -14.19 -26.54
N ASP A 29 -26.58 -15.00 -25.49
CA ASP A 29 -27.47 -14.93 -24.36
C ASP A 29 -27.12 -13.69 -23.52
N ASP A 30 -28.07 -12.77 -23.40
CA ASP A 30 -27.91 -11.54 -22.59
C ASP A 30 -28.58 -11.67 -21.22
N ASP A 31 -29.20 -12.81 -20.92
CA ASP A 31 -29.90 -13.03 -19.64
C ASP A 31 -28.90 -13.60 -18.61
N PRO A 32 -28.91 -13.11 -17.37
CA PRO A 32 -28.12 -13.71 -16.30
C PRO A 32 -28.71 -15.06 -15.86
N PRO A 33 -27.90 -15.96 -15.29
CA PRO A 33 -28.40 -17.21 -14.73
C PRO A 33 -29.43 -16.95 -13.62
N VAL A 34 -30.41 -17.84 -13.52
CA VAL A 34 -31.48 -17.75 -12.51
C VAL A 34 -31.44 -18.98 -11.62
N VAL A 35 -31.54 -18.79 -10.31
CA VAL A 35 -31.69 -19.87 -9.34
C VAL A 35 -33.12 -20.44 -9.47
N ILE A 36 -33.23 -21.71 -9.83
CA ILE A 36 -34.52 -22.40 -9.98
C ILE A 36 -34.94 -23.20 -8.75
N GLY A 37 -34.02 -23.41 -7.80
CA GLY A 37 -34.31 -24.10 -6.55
C GLY A 37 -33.05 -24.52 -5.82
N SER A 38 -33.20 -25.08 -4.63
CA SER A 38 -32.09 -25.60 -3.84
C SER A 38 -32.56 -26.83 -2.99
N HIS A 39 -31.61 -27.62 -2.57
CA HIS A 39 -31.84 -28.70 -1.60
C HIS A 39 -30.77 -28.68 -0.53
N PRO A 40 -31.10 -28.47 0.75
CA PRO A 40 -32.42 -28.07 1.27
C PRO A 40 -32.95 -26.80 0.62
N ALA A 41 -34.26 -26.54 0.70
CA ALA A 41 -34.84 -25.32 0.14
C ALA A 41 -34.24 -24.07 0.83
N ASP A 42 -34.08 -22.99 0.08
CA ASP A 42 -33.66 -21.72 0.67
C ASP A 42 -34.64 -21.27 1.77
N GLN A 43 -34.08 -20.70 2.85
CA GLN A 43 -34.83 -20.31 4.06
C GLN A 43 -35.53 -21.47 4.77
N SER A 44 -35.09 -22.74 4.60
CA SER A 44 -35.64 -23.88 5.33
C SER A 44 -35.15 -23.92 6.77
N THR A 45 -35.98 -24.48 7.64
CA THR A 45 -35.72 -24.66 9.07
C THR A 45 -35.56 -26.15 9.44
N ASN A 46 -35.00 -26.43 10.63
CA ASN A 46 -34.73 -27.77 11.13
C ASN A 46 -33.88 -28.62 10.19
N VAL A 47 -32.94 -27.99 9.50
CA VAL A 47 -32.02 -28.62 8.56
C VAL A 47 -30.87 -29.31 9.33
N SER A 48 -30.62 -30.56 9.00
CA SER A 48 -29.48 -31.32 9.53
C SER A 48 -28.47 -31.76 8.44
N ALA A 49 -28.80 -31.46 7.18
CA ALA A 49 -27.96 -31.79 6.05
C ALA A 49 -26.73 -30.84 5.99
N LYS A 50 -25.54 -31.43 5.79
CA LYS A 50 -24.28 -30.68 5.57
C LYS A 50 -24.04 -30.38 4.09
N THR A 51 -24.73 -31.08 3.20
CA THR A 51 -24.61 -30.89 1.75
C THR A 51 -25.76 -30.04 1.24
N ILE A 52 -25.43 -28.91 0.61
CA ILE A 52 -26.36 -27.97 0.01
C ILE A 52 -26.15 -28.00 -1.50
N THR A 53 -27.24 -28.15 -2.26
CA THR A 53 -27.19 -28.08 -3.73
C THR A 53 -28.10 -26.98 -4.23
N ILE A 54 -27.57 -26.07 -5.04
CA ILE A 54 -28.29 -24.94 -5.63
C ILE A 54 -28.38 -25.18 -7.13
N TYR A 55 -29.56 -25.10 -7.71
CA TYR A 55 -29.85 -25.40 -9.12
C TYR A 55 -30.14 -24.13 -9.91
N PHE A 56 -29.64 -24.11 -11.15
CA PHE A 56 -29.75 -22.98 -12.08
C PHE A 56 -30.43 -23.42 -13.39
N ASN A 57 -31.03 -22.46 -14.09
CA ASN A 57 -31.65 -22.66 -15.40
C ASN A 57 -30.63 -23.05 -16.48
N GLU A 58 -29.37 -22.64 -16.30
CA GLU A 58 -28.29 -22.79 -17.27
C GLU A 58 -26.96 -23.27 -16.65
N TYR A 59 -25.94 -23.51 -17.47
CA TYR A 59 -24.59 -23.84 -17.01
C TYR A 59 -23.94 -22.62 -16.36
N ILE A 60 -23.42 -22.79 -15.16
CA ILE A 60 -22.81 -21.71 -14.40
C ILE A 60 -21.32 -21.94 -14.23
N LYS A 61 -20.64 -20.85 -13.94
CA LYS A 61 -19.24 -20.79 -13.55
C LYS A 61 -19.13 -20.12 -12.18
N LEU A 62 -18.31 -20.69 -11.32
CA LEU A 62 -18.01 -20.14 -10.00
C LEU A 62 -16.60 -19.55 -10.01
N GLU A 63 -16.49 -18.23 -9.88
CA GLU A 63 -15.22 -17.51 -9.95
C GLU A 63 -14.67 -17.24 -8.55
N ASP A 64 -13.43 -17.70 -8.29
CA ASP A 64 -12.70 -17.43 -7.05
C ASP A 64 -13.50 -17.75 -5.79
N ALA A 65 -14.05 -18.96 -5.73
CA ALA A 65 -14.90 -19.41 -4.61
C ALA A 65 -14.23 -19.25 -3.24
N THR A 66 -12.94 -19.53 -3.15
CA THR A 66 -12.17 -19.46 -1.89
C THR A 66 -12.15 -18.07 -1.27
N ASN A 67 -12.07 -17.02 -2.10
CA ASN A 67 -11.98 -15.65 -1.62
C ASN A 67 -13.34 -14.93 -1.57
N LYS A 68 -14.29 -15.36 -2.41
CA LYS A 68 -15.58 -14.67 -2.56
C LYS A 68 -16.72 -15.32 -1.79
N VAL A 69 -16.70 -16.65 -1.62
CA VAL A 69 -17.79 -17.35 -0.93
C VAL A 69 -17.49 -17.42 0.56
N ILE A 70 -18.44 -16.99 1.36
CA ILE A 70 -18.33 -17.00 2.81
C ILE A 70 -19.49 -17.77 3.43
N VAL A 71 -19.14 -18.70 4.30
CA VAL A 71 -20.08 -19.42 5.17
C VAL A 71 -20.10 -18.75 6.55
N SER A 72 -21.29 -18.43 7.05
CA SER A 72 -21.46 -17.84 8.38
C SER A 72 -22.56 -18.56 9.16
N PRO A 73 -22.28 -19.08 10.37
CA PRO A 73 -21.03 -19.05 11.12
C PRO A 73 -19.85 -19.67 10.36
N PRO A 74 -18.61 -19.18 10.63
CA PRO A 74 -17.43 -19.69 9.94
C PRO A 74 -17.19 -21.15 10.23
N GLN A 75 -16.58 -21.84 9.27
CA GLN A 75 -16.18 -23.25 9.36
C GLN A 75 -14.66 -23.29 9.60
N LEU A 76 -14.21 -24.00 10.62
CA LEU A 76 -12.78 -24.21 10.88
C LEU A 76 -12.16 -25.11 9.82
N GLU A 77 -12.88 -26.17 9.42
CA GLU A 77 -12.52 -26.95 8.26
C GLU A 77 -13.15 -26.32 7.01
N MET A 78 -12.33 -25.98 6.02
CA MET A 78 -12.78 -25.29 4.82
C MET A 78 -13.89 -26.07 4.10
N PRO A 79 -15.06 -25.44 3.83
CA PRO A 79 -16.14 -26.09 3.10
C PRO A 79 -15.71 -26.39 1.67
N GLU A 80 -16.15 -27.54 1.15
CA GLU A 80 -15.92 -27.89 -0.24
C GLU A 80 -17.03 -27.29 -1.12
N ILE A 81 -16.66 -26.40 -2.06
CA ILE A 81 -17.61 -25.71 -2.92
C ILE A 81 -17.24 -26.04 -4.37
N LYS A 82 -18.18 -26.67 -5.10
CA LYS A 82 -17.96 -27.14 -6.46
C LYS A 82 -19.09 -26.73 -7.39
N GLU A 83 -18.73 -26.30 -8.59
CA GLU A 83 -19.66 -26.21 -9.70
C GLU A 83 -19.80 -27.56 -10.40
N ALA A 84 -21.00 -27.95 -10.76
CA ALA A 84 -21.30 -29.19 -11.46
C ALA A 84 -22.40 -28.97 -12.51
N GLY A 85 -22.02 -28.36 -13.63
CA GLY A 85 -22.94 -28.06 -14.72
C GLY A 85 -23.93 -26.95 -14.37
N LYS A 86 -25.20 -27.29 -14.18
CA LYS A 86 -26.27 -26.36 -13.81
C LYS A 86 -26.51 -26.30 -12.28
N ARG A 87 -25.52 -26.63 -11.48
CA ARG A 87 -25.66 -26.62 -10.01
C ARG A 87 -24.36 -26.28 -9.32
N ILE A 88 -24.47 -25.72 -8.13
CA ILE A 88 -23.40 -25.59 -7.15
C ILE A 88 -23.69 -26.56 -6.02
N VAL A 89 -22.65 -27.27 -5.58
CA VAL A 89 -22.68 -28.14 -4.40
C VAL A 89 -21.75 -27.55 -3.36
N VAL A 90 -22.30 -27.31 -2.16
CA VAL A 90 -21.54 -26.88 -0.98
C VAL A 90 -21.61 -27.99 0.06
N GLU A 91 -20.46 -28.46 0.52
CA GLU A 91 -20.34 -29.48 1.55
C GLU A 91 -19.63 -28.84 2.77
N LEU A 92 -20.40 -28.69 3.86
CA LEU A 92 -19.93 -28.17 5.13
C LEU A 92 -19.19 -29.28 5.87
N GLN A 93 -17.97 -29.03 6.31
CA GLN A 93 -17.15 -30.04 6.95
C GLN A 93 -17.42 -30.12 8.46
N ASP A 94 -17.53 -28.98 9.13
CA ASP A 94 -17.78 -28.89 10.56
C ASP A 94 -19.18 -29.41 10.93
N SER A 95 -19.33 -29.82 12.19
CA SER A 95 -20.64 -30.14 12.76
C SER A 95 -21.50 -28.89 12.87
N LEU A 96 -22.77 -28.99 12.42
CA LEU A 96 -23.70 -27.88 12.48
C LEU A 96 -24.06 -27.54 13.93
N LYS A 97 -23.97 -26.26 14.28
CA LYS A 97 -24.40 -25.74 15.59
C LYS A 97 -25.92 -25.78 15.69
N ALA A 98 -26.46 -26.20 16.83
CA ALA A 98 -27.90 -26.28 17.06
C ALA A 98 -28.52 -24.88 17.13
N ASN A 99 -29.79 -24.76 16.71
CA ASN A 99 -30.58 -23.52 16.75
C ASN A 99 -29.82 -22.32 16.14
N THR A 100 -29.21 -22.55 14.97
CA THR A 100 -28.32 -21.56 14.35
C THR A 100 -28.72 -21.34 12.89
N THR A 101 -28.86 -20.11 12.50
CA THR A 101 -29.03 -19.73 11.09
C THR A 101 -27.66 -19.74 10.39
N TYR A 102 -27.57 -20.47 9.29
CA TYR A 102 -26.42 -20.50 8.40
C TYR A 102 -26.68 -19.66 7.17
N THR A 103 -25.72 -18.86 6.75
CA THR A 103 -25.74 -18.11 5.49
C THR A 103 -24.52 -18.49 4.66
N ILE A 104 -24.72 -18.69 3.36
CA ILE A 104 -23.66 -18.89 2.37
C ILE A 104 -23.77 -17.74 1.40
N ASP A 105 -22.87 -16.79 1.52
CA ASP A 105 -22.82 -15.61 0.66
C ASP A 105 -21.87 -15.86 -0.50
N PHE A 106 -22.38 -15.89 -1.70
CA PHE A 106 -21.60 -16.09 -2.93
C PHE A 106 -21.11 -14.75 -3.51
N SER A 107 -21.56 -13.62 -2.95
CA SER A 107 -21.21 -12.29 -3.50
C SER A 107 -21.49 -12.25 -5.01
N ASP A 108 -20.53 -11.82 -5.82
CA ASP A 108 -20.56 -11.76 -7.29
C ASP A 108 -19.85 -12.94 -7.97
N ALA A 109 -19.65 -14.05 -7.25
CA ALA A 109 -18.87 -15.18 -7.75
C ALA A 109 -19.55 -15.98 -8.86
N ILE A 110 -20.90 -15.90 -8.99
CA ILE A 110 -21.67 -16.74 -9.90
C ILE A 110 -21.91 -15.99 -11.22
N SER A 111 -21.57 -16.63 -12.32
CA SER A 111 -21.87 -16.17 -13.68
C SER A 111 -22.29 -17.35 -14.55
N ASP A 112 -22.92 -17.08 -15.71
CA ASP A 112 -23.11 -18.12 -16.72
C ASP A 112 -21.72 -18.55 -17.29
N ASN A 113 -21.68 -19.79 -17.78
CA ASN A 113 -20.45 -20.39 -18.27
C ASN A 113 -20.05 -19.91 -19.67
N ASN A 114 -20.98 -19.47 -20.50
CA ASN A 114 -20.76 -19.20 -21.92
C ASN A 114 -20.42 -17.74 -22.15
N GLU A 115 -21.29 -16.82 -21.74
CA GLU A 115 -21.18 -15.38 -21.96
C GLU A 115 -20.51 -14.66 -20.79
N GLY A 116 -20.56 -15.23 -19.58
CA GLY A 116 -20.05 -14.65 -18.35
C GLY A 116 -21.01 -13.59 -17.76
N ASN A 117 -22.31 -13.71 -18.03
CA ASN A 117 -23.33 -12.83 -17.44
C ASN A 117 -23.41 -13.07 -15.93
N PRO A 118 -23.25 -12.04 -15.08
CA PRO A 118 -23.24 -12.23 -13.64
C PRO A 118 -24.67 -12.43 -13.09
N LEU A 119 -24.83 -13.36 -12.15
CA LEU A 119 -26.05 -13.50 -11.35
C LEU A 119 -26.30 -12.26 -10.48
N GLY A 120 -25.23 -11.59 -10.06
CA GLY A 120 -25.25 -10.57 -9.03
C GLY A 120 -25.01 -11.16 -7.64
N ASN A 121 -25.28 -10.37 -6.60
CA ASN A 121 -25.09 -10.82 -5.23
C ASN A 121 -26.14 -11.85 -4.84
N TYR A 122 -25.72 -13.07 -4.53
CA TYR A 122 -26.60 -14.15 -4.11
C TYR A 122 -26.18 -14.69 -2.75
N THR A 123 -27.16 -14.85 -1.86
CA THR A 123 -26.97 -15.47 -0.53
C THR A 123 -28.03 -16.55 -0.33
N TYR A 124 -27.59 -17.74 0.04
CA TYR A 124 -28.43 -18.85 0.46
C TYR A 124 -28.43 -18.93 1.98
N SER A 125 -29.58 -19.25 2.59
CA SER A 125 -29.75 -19.33 4.04
C SER A 125 -30.56 -20.53 4.46
N PHE A 126 -30.22 -21.10 5.62
CA PHE A 126 -31.03 -22.15 6.28
C PHE A 126 -30.82 -22.08 7.80
N SER A 127 -31.67 -22.76 8.57
CA SER A 127 -31.52 -22.83 10.01
C SER A 127 -31.59 -24.28 10.48
N THR A 128 -30.73 -24.62 11.46
CA THR A 128 -30.80 -25.89 12.20
C THR A 128 -31.88 -25.87 13.26
N GLY A 129 -32.41 -24.70 13.62
CA GLY A 129 -33.52 -24.50 14.52
C GLY A 129 -34.86 -24.31 13.79
N ASN A 130 -35.87 -23.92 14.53
CA ASN A 130 -37.22 -23.70 14.03
C ASN A 130 -37.47 -22.24 13.47
N GLN A 131 -36.48 -21.38 13.56
CA GLN A 131 -36.56 -20.01 13.13
C GLN A 131 -35.33 -19.65 12.30
N ILE A 132 -35.48 -18.66 11.42
CA ILE A 132 -34.39 -18.04 10.66
C ILE A 132 -34.20 -16.62 11.17
N ASP A 133 -32.95 -16.29 11.49
CA ASP A 133 -32.57 -14.92 11.80
C ASP A 133 -32.42 -14.13 10.52
N THR A 134 -33.07 -12.98 10.44
CA THR A 134 -33.12 -12.16 9.22
C THR A 134 -32.49 -10.77 9.35
N MET A 135 -32.00 -10.42 10.56
CA MET A 135 -31.36 -9.13 10.77
C MET A 135 -30.01 -9.07 10.08
N GLU A 136 -29.62 -7.87 9.72
CA GLU A 136 -28.31 -7.56 9.11
C GLU A 136 -27.65 -6.40 9.84
N VAL A 137 -26.33 -6.41 9.87
CA VAL A 137 -25.50 -5.25 10.25
C VAL A 137 -24.47 -5.00 9.16
N SER A 138 -24.16 -3.74 8.92
CA SER A 138 -23.21 -3.39 7.87
C SER A 138 -22.35 -2.18 8.26
N GLY A 139 -21.29 -1.96 7.49
CA GLY A 139 -20.36 -0.89 7.76
C GLY A 139 -19.15 -0.91 6.84
N TYR A 140 -18.08 -0.28 7.30
CA TYR A 140 -16.85 -0.09 6.54
C TYR A 140 -15.62 -0.42 7.37
N VAL A 141 -14.61 -0.98 6.72
CA VAL A 141 -13.27 -1.14 7.28
C VAL A 141 -12.30 -0.30 6.47
N LEU A 142 -11.58 0.58 7.16
CA LEU A 142 -10.60 1.48 6.55
C LEU A 142 -9.25 1.26 7.23
N ASP A 143 -8.18 1.44 6.48
CA ASP A 143 -6.83 1.49 7.04
C ASP A 143 -6.70 2.72 7.96
N ALA A 144 -6.27 2.50 9.19
CA ALA A 144 -6.21 3.54 10.21
C ALA A 144 -5.23 4.67 9.86
N SER A 145 -4.15 4.35 9.11
CA SER A 145 -3.08 5.31 8.78
C SER A 145 -3.45 6.30 7.68
N ASN A 146 -4.39 5.92 6.78
CA ASN A 146 -4.62 6.66 5.55
C ASN A 146 -6.05 6.61 5.01
N LEU A 147 -7.00 6.02 5.75
CA LEU A 147 -8.40 5.83 5.40
C LEU A 147 -8.64 5.14 4.03
N GLU A 148 -7.67 4.34 3.56
CA GLU A 148 -7.90 3.47 2.40
C GLU A 148 -8.93 2.39 2.72
N PRO A 149 -9.86 2.09 1.81
CA PRO A 149 -10.74 0.94 1.97
C PRO A 149 -9.93 -0.36 2.07
N VAL A 150 -10.18 -1.17 3.09
CA VAL A 150 -9.51 -2.46 3.25
C VAL A 150 -10.36 -3.54 2.59
N LYS A 151 -9.91 -4.04 1.43
CA LYS A 151 -10.57 -5.12 0.69
C LYS A 151 -10.23 -6.48 1.25
N GLY A 152 -11.23 -7.35 1.38
CA GLY A 152 -11.05 -8.78 1.66
C GLY A 152 -10.72 -9.11 3.12
N ILE A 153 -10.79 -8.15 4.04
CA ILE A 153 -10.65 -8.40 5.47
C ILE A 153 -11.94 -9.02 6.03
N LEU A 154 -11.82 -9.97 6.95
CA LEU A 154 -12.97 -10.53 7.65
C LEU A 154 -13.50 -9.54 8.67
N VAL A 155 -14.81 -9.46 8.80
CA VAL A 155 -15.48 -8.73 9.88
C VAL A 155 -16.41 -9.69 10.59
N GLY A 156 -16.22 -9.79 11.91
CA GLY A 156 -16.97 -10.73 12.72
C GLY A 156 -17.72 -10.08 13.87
N LEU A 157 -18.82 -10.72 14.26
CA LEU A 157 -19.61 -10.36 15.43
C LEU A 157 -19.35 -11.34 16.57
N TYR A 158 -19.29 -10.80 17.78
CA TYR A 158 -19.22 -11.56 19.03
C TYR A 158 -20.38 -11.16 19.94
N ASN A 159 -21.08 -12.15 20.47
CA ASN A 159 -22.09 -11.97 21.52
C ASN A 159 -21.49 -12.03 22.93
N ASP A 160 -20.25 -12.51 23.06
CA ASP A 160 -19.46 -12.37 24.25
C ASP A 160 -18.75 -11.00 24.22
N LEU A 161 -19.14 -10.14 25.15
CA LEU A 161 -18.65 -8.74 25.20
C LEU A 161 -17.32 -8.59 25.96
N ALA A 162 -16.74 -9.69 26.42
CA ALA A 162 -15.43 -9.69 27.07
C ALA A 162 -14.32 -9.35 26.07
N ASP A 163 -13.34 -8.54 26.46
CA ASP A 163 -12.21 -8.18 25.59
C ASP A 163 -11.38 -9.40 25.16
N SER A 164 -11.31 -10.42 26.01
CA SER A 164 -10.61 -11.67 25.69
C SER A 164 -11.30 -12.51 24.60
N ALA A 165 -12.57 -12.23 24.25
CA ALA A 165 -13.32 -13.05 23.32
C ALA A 165 -12.66 -13.10 21.93
N PHE A 166 -12.11 -11.98 21.46
CA PHE A 166 -11.46 -11.88 20.16
C PHE A 166 -10.22 -12.80 20.00
N LYS A 167 -9.52 -13.06 21.11
CA LYS A 167 -8.36 -13.97 21.14
C LYS A 167 -8.72 -15.42 21.44
N THR A 168 -9.79 -15.66 22.17
CA THR A 168 -10.10 -16.99 22.73
C THR A 168 -11.20 -17.74 22.00
N LYS A 169 -12.04 -17.03 21.24
CA LYS A 169 -13.21 -17.59 20.57
C LYS A 169 -13.18 -17.25 19.08
N PRO A 170 -13.62 -18.16 18.19
CA PRO A 170 -13.83 -17.81 16.79
C PRO A 170 -15.03 -16.87 16.66
N MET A 171 -15.07 -16.09 15.60
CA MET A 171 -16.18 -15.22 15.25
C MET A 171 -17.52 -15.98 15.24
N LEU A 172 -18.57 -15.39 15.81
CA LEU A 172 -19.90 -16.01 15.81
C LEU A 172 -20.56 -15.89 14.43
N ARG A 173 -20.45 -14.73 13.81
CA ARG A 173 -20.92 -14.41 12.47
C ARG A 173 -19.83 -13.68 11.74
N VAL A 174 -19.72 -13.91 10.44
CA VAL A 174 -18.62 -13.35 9.65
C VAL A 174 -19.10 -12.91 8.28
N SER A 175 -18.48 -11.84 7.78
CA SER A 175 -18.54 -11.38 6.40
C SER A 175 -17.16 -10.91 5.97
N ARG A 176 -16.99 -10.62 4.68
CA ARG A 176 -15.75 -10.10 4.11
C ARG A 176 -16.01 -8.75 3.46
N THR A 177 -15.08 -7.83 3.57
CA THR A 177 -15.20 -6.52 2.93
C THR A 177 -15.02 -6.60 1.42
N ASP A 178 -15.79 -5.82 0.70
CA ASP A 178 -15.64 -5.58 -0.73
C ASP A 178 -14.48 -4.60 -1.04
N SER A 179 -14.30 -4.26 -2.30
CA SER A 179 -13.26 -3.31 -2.75
C SER A 179 -13.47 -1.86 -2.30
N ARG A 180 -14.63 -1.54 -1.72
CA ARG A 180 -14.94 -0.25 -1.08
C ARG A 180 -14.75 -0.31 0.43
N GLY A 181 -14.24 -1.44 0.94
CA GLY A 181 -14.12 -1.70 2.36
C GLY A 181 -15.46 -1.95 3.07
N ARG A 182 -16.56 -2.10 2.31
CA ARG A 182 -17.90 -2.34 2.86
C ARG A 182 -18.10 -3.81 3.18
N PHE A 183 -18.72 -4.08 4.32
CA PHE A 183 -19.18 -5.41 4.71
C PHE A 183 -20.67 -5.42 5.04
N VAL A 184 -21.28 -6.57 4.91
CA VAL A 184 -22.68 -6.85 5.33
C VAL A 184 -22.70 -8.23 5.99
N ILE A 185 -23.02 -8.28 7.26
CA ILE A 185 -23.19 -9.54 8.02
C ILE A 185 -24.68 -9.84 8.10
N LYS A 186 -25.09 -10.94 7.50
CA LYS A 186 -26.47 -11.38 7.38
C LYS A 186 -26.82 -12.50 8.38
N GLY A 187 -28.10 -12.73 8.60
CA GLY A 187 -28.60 -13.79 9.45
C GLY A 187 -28.23 -13.60 10.92
N VAL A 188 -28.29 -12.37 11.40
CA VAL A 188 -27.94 -12.01 12.78
C VAL A 188 -29.16 -12.19 13.69
N ALA A 189 -28.98 -12.94 14.79
CA ALA A 189 -30.03 -13.10 15.79
C ALA A 189 -30.24 -11.82 16.59
N PRO A 190 -31.41 -11.61 17.22
CA PRO A 190 -31.56 -10.53 18.19
C PRO A 190 -30.55 -10.65 19.35
N GLY A 191 -29.91 -9.55 19.69
CA GLY A 191 -28.88 -9.53 20.76
C GLY A 191 -27.99 -8.30 20.67
N THR A 192 -27.02 -8.22 21.57
CA THR A 192 -26.01 -7.16 21.58
C THR A 192 -24.67 -7.78 21.22
N TYR A 193 -23.95 -7.11 20.33
CA TYR A 193 -22.72 -7.62 19.71
C TYR A 193 -21.60 -6.60 19.75
N ARG A 194 -20.36 -7.08 19.82
CA ARG A 194 -19.15 -6.33 19.41
C ARG A 194 -18.73 -6.76 18.02
N SER A 195 -18.11 -5.85 17.28
CA SER A 195 -17.62 -6.07 15.93
C SER A 195 -16.10 -5.93 15.87
N TYR A 196 -15.43 -6.88 15.22
CA TYR A 196 -14.00 -6.89 15.02
C TYR A 196 -13.66 -7.16 13.55
N ALA A 197 -12.64 -6.48 13.04
CA ALA A 197 -12.04 -6.81 11.75
C ALA A 197 -10.74 -7.60 11.96
N LEU A 198 -10.49 -8.59 11.10
CA LEU A 198 -9.32 -9.46 11.17
C LEU A 198 -8.86 -9.87 9.78
N LYS A 199 -7.60 -9.63 9.48
CA LYS A 199 -6.93 -10.24 8.33
C LYS A 199 -6.31 -11.55 8.78
N ASP A 200 -7.18 -12.54 8.93
CA ASP A 200 -6.88 -13.88 9.41
C ASP A 200 -5.88 -14.56 8.47
N ALA A 201 -4.73 -14.96 9.01
CA ALA A 201 -3.63 -15.57 8.26
C ALA A 201 -3.64 -17.09 8.30
N ASP A 202 -4.18 -17.68 9.34
CA ASP A 202 -4.17 -19.14 9.59
C ASP A 202 -5.54 -19.80 9.51
N GLY A 203 -6.61 -19.03 9.39
CA GLY A 203 -7.98 -19.53 9.17
C GLY A 203 -8.69 -19.98 10.45
N ASP A 204 -8.25 -19.52 11.62
CA ASP A 204 -8.85 -19.87 12.91
C ASP A 204 -9.97 -18.92 13.38
N PHE A 205 -10.22 -17.85 12.64
CA PHE A 205 -11.26 -16.85 12.85
C PHE A 205 -11.18 -16.11 14.21
N ARG A 206 -9.98 -15.98 14.75
CA ARG A 206 -9.70 -15.23 16.01
C ARG A 206 -8.33 -14.57 15.89
N LEU A 207 -8.06 -13.59 16.73
CA LEU A 207 -6.73 -12.97 16.81
C LEU A 207 -5.74 -13.95 17.47
N SER A 208 -4.93 -14.60 16.66
CA SER A 208 -3.92 -15.58 17.10
C SER A 208 -2.50 -15.07 16.95
N GLN A 209 -2.25 -14.18 15.99
CA GLN A 209 -0.92 -13.68 15.65
C GLN A 209 -0.85 -12.14 15.75
N ARG A 210 0.22 -11.65 16.33
CA ARG A 210 0.46 -10.20 16.46
C ARG A 210 0.69 -9.50 15.11
N SER A 211 1.06 -10.24 14.09
CA SER A 211 1.27 -9.75 12.72
C SER A 211 -0.02 -9.54 11.93
N GLU A 212 -1.15 -10.00 12.44
CA GLU A 212 -2.43 -9.84 11.77
C GLU A 212 -2.92 -8.40 11.83
N MET A 213 -3.45 -7.92 10.70
CA MET A 213 -4.13 -6.63 10.68
C MET A 213 -5.49 -6.76 11.35
N ILE A 214 -5.76 -5.91 12.31
CA ILE A 214 -6.97 -5.92 13.13
C ILE A 214 -7.65 -4.57 13.13
N GLY A 215 -8.96 -4.57 13.38
CA GLY A 215 -9.73 -3.36 13.64
C GLY A 215 -10.76 -3.61 14.72
N PHE A 216 -10.81 -2.75 15.72
CA PHE A 216 -11.74 -2.86 16.82
C PHE A 216 -12.21 -1.49 17.33
N ASN A 217 -13.33 -1.49 18.02
CA ASN A 217 -13.79 -0.36 18.83
C ASN A 217 -14.53 -0.89 20.06
N HIS A 218 -14.89 0.00 20.99
CA HIS A 218 -15.59 -0.37 22.22
C HIS A 218 -17.11 -0.28 22.10
N GLU A 219 -17.62 0.03 20.92
CA GLU A 219 -19.05 0.16 20.69
C GLU A 219 -19.73 -1.20 20.69
N THR A 220 -20.96 -1.22 21.16
CA THR A 220 -21.84 -2.39 21.07
C THR A 220 -22.99 -2.10 20.12
N TYR A 221 -23.37 -3.12 19.37
CA TYR A 221 -24.34 -3.01 18.30
C TYR A 221 -25.53 -3.93 18.57
N THR A 222 -26.74 -3.39 18.45
CA THR A 222 -27.99 -4.17 18.53
C THR A 222 -28.70 -4.08 17.18
N PRO A 223 -28.78 -5.18 16.43
CA PRO A 223 -29.43 -5.22 15.14
C PRO A 223 -30.91 -4.82 15.25
N SER A 224 -31.35 -4.01 14.31
CA SER A 224 -32.74 -3.59 14.20
C SER A 224 -33.10 -3.36 12.73
N SER A 225 -34.39 -3.18 12.44
CA SER A 225 -34.86 -2.87 11.09
C SER A 225 -36.00 -1.87 11.11
N LYS A 226 -36.11 -1.10 10.05
CA LYS A 226 -37.21 -0.17 9.81
C LYS A 226 -37.65 -0.22 8.36
N PRO A 227 -38.93 0.03 8.04
CA PRO A 227 -39.34 0.26 6.65
C PRO A 227 -38.75 1.58 6.14
N ASP A 228 -38.26 1.56 4.92
CA ASP A 228 -37.69 2.74 4.26
C ASP A 228 -38.00 2.69 2.75
N VAL A 229 -37.73 3.78 2.03
CA VAL A 229 -37.99 3.90 0.60
C VAL A 229 -36.73 4.41 -0.09
N ARG A 230 -36.23 3.66 -1.06
CA ARG A 230 -35.14 4.11 -1.92
C ARG A 230 -35.61 4.56 -3.27
N THR A 231 -34.89 5.49 -3.87
CA THR A 231 -35.11 5.94 -5.23
C THR A 231 -34.21 5.18 -6.19
N ASP A 232 -34.77 4.28 -6.97
CA ASP A 232 -34.08 3.56 -8.02
C ASP A 232 -34.11 4.38 -9.31
N THR A 233 -32.94 4.62 -9.91
CA THR A 233 -32.84 5.32 -11.19
C THR A 233 -32.89 4.31 -12.32
N ILE A 234 -33.90 4.38 -13.15
CA ILE A 234 -34.01 3.58 -14.37
C ILE A 234 -33.39 4.38 -15.50
N TRP A 235 -32.38 3.84 -16.12
CA TRP A 235 -31.64 4.47 -17.21
C TRP A 235 -32.20 4.03 -18.55
N ARG A 236 -32.54 4.97 -19.45
CA ARG A 236 -32.91 4.69 -20.83
C ARG A 236 -31.67 4.31 -21.66
N ASP A 237 -30.59 5.00 -21.43
CA ASP A 237 -29.28 4.77 -22.02
C ASP A 237 -28.18 5.23 -21.04
N SER A 238 -26.91 5.17 -21.44
CA SER A 238 -25.78 5.53 -20.57
C SER A 238 -25.75 6.99 -20.10
N LEU A 239 -26.56 7.86 -20.67
CA LEU A 239 -26.57 9.30 -20.40
C LEU A 239 -27.93 9.83 -19.95
N HIS A 240 -29.01 9.10 -20.23
CA HIS A 240 -30.40 9.61 -20.02
C HIS A 240 -31.13 8.74 -19.00
N ILE A 241 -31.70 9.39 -18.00
CA ILE A 241 -32.59 8.77 -17.03
C ILE A 241 -33.98 8.62 -17.69
N ASP A 242 -34.55 7.42 -17.63
CA ASP A 242 -35.92 7.14 -18.10
C ASP A 242 -36.93 7.41 -17.01
N ALA A 243 -36.70 6.89 -15.80
CA ALA A 243 -37.59 7.08 -14.66
C ALA A 243 -36.85 7.03 -13.31
N LEU A 244 -37.46 7.67 -12.31
CA LEU A 244 -37.10 7.51 -10.91
C LEU A 244 -38.22 6.72 -10.23
N LYS A 245 -37.88 5.51 -9.76
CA LYS A 245 -38.85 4.62 -9.11
C LYS A 245 -38.62 4.61 -7.60
N GLN A 246 -39.67 4.88 -6.85
CA GLN A 246 -39.66 4.72 -5.39
C GLN A 246 -39.95 3.26 -5.05
N THR A 247 -38.95 2.59 -4.46
CA THR A 247 -39.02 1.17 -4.10
C THR A 247 -38.96 1.04 -2.57
N PRO A 248 -40.03 0.54 -1.91
CA PRO A 248 -40.01 0.27 -0.49
C PRO A 248 -39.08 -0.92 -0.21
N TYR A 249 -38.30 -0.82 0.87
CA TYR A 249 -37.42 -1.88 1.33
C TYR A 249 -37.30 -1.89 2.86
N THR A 250 -36.78 -2.99 3.40
CA THR A 250 -36.43 -3.08 4.82
C THR A 250 -35.00 -2.55 5.02
N HIS A 251 -34.88 -1.48 5.76
CA HIS A 251 -33.59 -0.90 6.11
C HIS A 251 -33.10 -1.52 7.41
N PHE A 252 -31.98 -2.25 7.35
CA PHE A 252 -31.32 -2.84 8.50
C PHE A 252 -30.35 -1.85 9.12
N LEU A 253 -30.26 -1.87 10.44
CA LEU A 253 -29.40 -0.99 11.24
C LEU A 253 -28.63 -1.81 12.29
N PRO A 254 -27.43 -1.39 12.68
CA PRO A 254 -26.64 -0.28 12.10
C PRO A 254 -26.11 -0.60 10.69
N ASP A 255 -25.92 0.45 9.88
CA ASP A 255 -25.40 0.35 8.52
C ASP A 255 -24.13 1.17 8.28
N ASP A 256 -23.60 1.77 9.35
CA ASP A 256 -22.50 2.73 9.36
C ASP A 256 -21.35 2.36 10.32
N ILE A 257 -21.30 1.12 10.79
CA ILE A 257 -20.21 0.62 11.63
C ILE A 257 -18.88 0.93 10.94
N THR A 258 -18.02 1.68 11.59
CA THR A 258 -16.70 2.00 11.04
C THR A 258 -15.60 1.41 11.91
N LEU A 259 -14.83 0.49 11.33
CA LEU A 259 -13.66 -0.10 11.96
C LEU A 259 -12.39 0.44 11.27
N LEU A 260 -11.45 0.91 12.07
CA LEU A 260 -10.14 1.34 11.59
C LEU A 260 -9.17 0.19 11.79
N ALA A 261 -8.69 -0.34 10.69
CA ALA A 261 -7.80 -1.49 10.70
C ALA A 261 -6.33 -1.05 10.73
N PHE A 262 -5.55 -1.68 11.57
CA PHE A 262 -4.11 -1.45 11.72
C PHE A 262 -3.38 -2.76 12.01
N THR A 263 -2.08 -2.77 11.75
CA THR A 263 -1.20 -3.86 12.19
C THR A 263 -0.40 -3.33 13.38
N PRO A 264 -0.43 -4.00 14.54
CA PRO A 264 0.38 -3.64 15.70
C PRO A 264 1.88 -3.65 15.35
N ILE A 265 2.66 -2.82 16.04
CA ILE A 265 4.12 -2.84 15.85
C ILE A 265 4.64 -4.22 16.22
N GLN A 266 5.39 -4.82 15.29
CA GLN A 266 6.11 -6.06 15.54
C GLN A 266 7.38 -5.72 16.32
N THR A 267 7.38 -6.00 17.61
CA THR A 267 8.54 -5.78 18.49
C THR A 267 9.48 -6.99 18.56
N ASP A 268 9.08 -8.10 17.95
CA ASP A 268 9.89 -9.31 17.90
C ASP A 268 11.19 -9.05 17.11
N ARG A 269 12.31 -9.29 17.77
CA ARG A 269 13.62 -9.02 17.24
C ARG A 269 14.31 -10.29 16.80
N TYR A 270 14.60 -10.40 15.50
CA TYR A 270 15.37 -11.47 14.88
C TYR A 270 16.40 -10.89 13.93
N LEU A 271 17.56 -11.55 13.83
CA LEU A 271 18.53 -11.25 12.79
C LEU A 271 18.03 -11.82 11.46
N LEU A 272 17.67 -10.95 10.53
CA LEU A 272 17.17 -11.34 9.21
C LEU A 272 18.29 -11.82 8.29
N LYS A 273 19.39 -11.04 8.25
CA LYS A 273 20.54 -11.33 7.42
C LYS A 273 21.76 -10.51 7.84
N THR A 274 22.93 -11.05 7.49
CA THR A 274 24.19 -10.32 7.50
C THR A 274 24.77 -10.35 6.10
N GLU A 275 25.20 -9.21 5.57
CA GLU A 275 25.77 -9.12 4.23
C GLU A 275 26.97 -8.18 4.18
N ARG A 276 27.92 -8.46 3.27
CA ARG A 276 29.11 -7.65 2.98
C ARG A 276 29.15 -7.39 1.47
N LYS A 277 28.28 -6.49 1.01
CA LYS A 277 28.20 -6.11 -0.42
C LYS A 277 29.43 -5.35 -0.86
N GLU A 278 29.77 -4.34 -0.09
CA GLU A 278 31.01 -3.58 -0.19
C GLU A 278 32.06 -4.26 0.72
N ALA A 279 33.31 -4.24 0.30
CA ALA A 279 34.37 -4.92 1.05
C ALA A 279 34.66 -4.27 2.41
N GLU A 280 34.41 -2.97 2.50
CA GLU A 280 34.66 -2.11 3.65
C GLU A 280 33.56 -2.11 4.69
N LYS A 281 32.34 -2.70 4.37
CA LYS A 281 31.17 -2.56 5.22
C LYS A 281 30.45 -3.89 5.43
N ILE A 282 30.20 -4.24 6.69
CA ILE A 282 29.31 -5.33 7.08
C ILE A 282 27.97 -4.72 7.51
N SER A 283 26.88 -5.24 6.97
CA SER A 283 25.53 -4.77 7.30
C SER A 283 24.74 -5.89 7.96
N MET A 284 24.11 -5.59 9.09
CA MET A 284 23.20 -6.48 9.82
C MET A 284 21.81 -5.88 9.82
N TYR A 285 20.81 -6.70 9.52
CA TYR A 285 19.41 -6.29 9.41
C TYR A 285 18.58 -7.09 10.40
N PHE A 286 17.84 -6.40 11.23
CA PHE A 286 16.95 -6.97 12.23
C PHE A 286 15.50 -6.65 11.89
N THR A 287 14.58 -7.43 12.41
CA THR A 287 13.13 -7.16 12.28
C THR A 287 12.71 -5.93 13.08
N TYR A 288 13.38 -5.68 14.20
CA TYR A 288 13.11 -4.56 15.09
C TYR A 288 14.40 -4.06 15.73
N GLY A 289 14.48 -2.76 16.01
CA GLY A 289 15.64 -2.12 16.61
C GLY A 289 15.79 -2.45 18.10
N HIS A 290 16.99 -2.20 18.65
CA HIS A 290 17.27 -2.31 20.07
C HIS A 290 18.38 -1.33 20.44
N PRO A 291 18.31 -0.65 21.62
CA PRO A 291 19.34 0.30 22.02
C PRO A 291 20.71 -0.35 22.23
N ASP A 292 20.75 -1.60 22.70
CA ASP A 292 21.99 -2.33 22.82
C ASP A 292 22.41 -2.88 21.45
N LEU A 293 23.52 -2.39 20.93
CA LEU A 293 24.06 -2.82 19.65
C LEU A 293 24.67 -4.23 19.76
N PRO A 294 24.65 -5.02 18.68
CA PRO A 294 25.33 -6.31 18.64
C PRO A 294 26.83 -6.19 18.95
N VAL A 295 27.30 -7.05 19.82
CA VAL A 295 28.71 -7.16 20.16
C VAL A 295 29.40 -8.18 19.24
N ILE A 296 30.44 -7.74 18.56
CA ILE A 296 31.21 -8.58 17.63
C ILE A 296 32.53 -8.98 18.28
N LYS A 297 32.77 -10.30 18.31
CA LYS A 297 34.07 -10.87 18.65
C LYS A 297 34.66 -11.56 17.41
N GLY A 298 35.78 -11.09 16.93
CA GLY A 298 36.47 -11.69 15.78
C GLY A 298 37.01 -13.10 16.09
N LEU A 299 36.86 -14.01 15.14
CA LEU A 299 37.42 -15.37 15.23
C LEU A 299 38.69 -15.54 14.38
N ASN A 300 38.81 -14.78 13.30
CA ASN A 300 39.98 -14.74 12.42
C ASN A 300 40.57 -13.33 12.23
N PHE A 301 40.13 -12.38 13.05
CA PHE A 301 40.61 -11.00 13.08
C PHE A 301 40.42 -10.43 14.50
N ASP A 302 41.09 -9.33 14.79
CA ASP A 302 40.88 -8.57 16.02
C ASP A 302 39.72 -7.60 15.80
N ALA A 303 38.66 -7.70 16.61
CA ALA A 303 37.49 -6.85 16.53
C ALA A 303 37.63 -5.55 17.34
N ASP A 304 38.64 -5.45 18.23
CA ASP A 304 38.84 -4.27 19.07
C ASP A 304 39.15 -3.04 18.21
N SER A 305 38.33 -2.02 18.29
CA SER A 305 38.46 -0.80 17.49
C SER A 305 38.42 -0.99 15.95
N ALA A 306 38.03 -2.19 15.48
CA ALA A 306 38.00 -2.52 14.05
C ALA A 306 36.93 -1.78 13.26
N PHE A 307 35.90 -1.25 13.95
CA PHE A 307 34.70 -0.74 13.31
C PHE A 307 34.40 0.73 13.63
N VAL A 308 33.81 1.41 12.65
CA VAL A 308 32.96 2.59 12.86
C VAL A 308 31.51 2.13 12.66
N ILE A 309 30.67 2.35 13.67
CA ILE A 309 29.30 1.84 13.66
C ILE A 309 28.37 2.95 13.19
N GLU A 310 27.57 2.65 12.18
CA GLU A 310 26.50 3.51 11.66
C GLU A 310 25.16 2.83 11.88
N THR A 311 24.25 3.51 12.55
CA THR A 311 22.87 3.06 12.77
C THR A 311 21.90 4.03 12.15
N LYS A 312 20.70 3.58 11.84
CA LYS A 312 19.57 4.45 11.57
C LYS A 312 18.83 4.78 12.87
N GLU A 313 17.94 5.75 12.84
CA GLU A 313 17.12 6.16 13.98
C GLU A 313 16.38 4.99 14.63
N GLN A 314 15.83 4.08 13.82
CA GLN A 314 15.13 2.88 14.30
C GLN A 314 16.05 1.76 14.81
N GLN A 315 17.35 1.85 14.61
CA GLN A 315 18.36 0.85 15.05
C GLN A 315 18.09 -0.61 14.61
N ASP A 316 17.29 -0.80 13.56
CA ASP A 316 17.00 -2.09 12.93
C ASP A 316 18.04 -2.50 11.89
N THR A 317 18.75 -1.53 11.35
CA THR A 317 19.81 -1.67 10.36
C THR A 317 21.09 -1.09 10.91
N ILE A 318 22.13 -1.93 11.01
CA ILE A 318 23.42 -1.56 11.59
C ILE A 318 24.52 -1.83 10.56
N HIS A 319 25.32 -0.82 10.29
CA HIS A 319 26.49 -0.92 9.42
C HIS A 319 27.79 -0.83 10.22
N TYR A 320 28.64 -1.81 10.06
CA TYR A 320 29.97 -1.87 10.65
C TYR A 320 30.98 -1.57 9.55
N TRP A 321 31.54 -0.37 9.55
CA TRP A 321 32.58 0.05 8.63
C TRP A 321 33.96 -0.38 9.16
N LEU A 322 34.69 -1.16 8.36
CA LEU A 322 36.02 -1.63 8.70
C LEU A 322 37.03 -0.46 8.63
N ARG A 323 37.77 -0.23 9.70
CA ARG A 323 38.82 0.83 9.73
C ARG A 323 40.13 0.35 9.08
N ASP A 324 40.42 -0.93 9.18
CA ASP A 324 41.70 -1.48 8.70
C ASP A 324 41.58 -2.04 7.28
N THR A 325 42.39 -1.51 6.39
CA THR A 325 42.48 -1.95 5.00
C THR A 325 42.90 -3.42 4.87
N THR A 326 43.63 -3.98 5.86
CA THR A 326 43.97 -5.40 5.88
C THR A 326 42.75 -6.27 6.03
N LEU A 327 41.78 -5.86 6.86
CA LEU A 327 40.49 -6.53 7.05
C LEU A 327 39.59 -6.37 5.82
N ILE A 328 39.62 -5.20 5.17
CA ILE A 328 38.92 -4.94 3.91
C ILE A 328 39.36 -5.92 2.82
N ASN A 329 40.66 -6.31 2.84
CA ASN A 329 41.24 -7.19 1.83
C ASN A 329 41.06 -8.68 2.15
N GLN A 330 40.60 -9.04 3.35
CA GLN A 330 40.18 -10.42 3.64
C GLN A 330 38.82 -10.70 3.02
N ASP A 331 38.75 -11.78 2.25
CA ASP A 331 37.49 -12.15 1.57
C ASP A 331 36.43 -12.62 2.55
N THR A 332 36.79 -13.29 3.63
CA THR A 332 35.87 -13.81 4.65
C THR A 332 36.31 -13.37 6.05
N LEU A 333 35.41 -12.68 6.74
CA LEU A 333 35.56 -12.39 8.16
C LEU A 333 34.62 -13.29 8.96
N ARG A 334 35.20 -14.04 9.90
CA ARG A 334 34.48 -14.92 10.83
C ARG A 334 34.36 -14.25 12.17
N MET A 335 33.17 -14.25 12.72
CA MET A 335 32.87 -13.57 13.98
C MET A 335 31.83 -14.28 14.79
N GLU A 336 31.91 -14.20 16.09
CA GLU A 336 30.83 -14.48 17.02
C GLU A 336 30.11 -13.17 17.29
N VAL A 337 28.80 -13.14 17.07
CA VAL A 337 27.97 -11.95 17.25
C VAL A 337 26.96 -12.24 18.33
N THR A 338 27.01 -11.44 19.40
CA THR A 338 26.06 -11.52 20.52
C THR A 338 25.10 -10.36 20.44
N TYR A 339 23.78 -10.65 20.41
CA TYR A 339 22.72 -9.66 20.28
C TYR A 339 21.45 -10.10 21.01
N MET A 340 20.57 -9.15 21.28
CA MET A 340 19.25 -9.45 21.86
C MET A 340 18.31 -9.99 20.78
N MET A 341 17.63 -11.10 21.06
CA MET A 341 16.65 -11.77 20.19
C MET A 341 15.40 -12.12 21.00
N THR A 342 14.24 -12.14 20.36
CA THR A 342 13.00 -12.57 20.97
C THR A 342 12.89 -14.09 20.92
N ASP A 343 12.66 -14.72 22.08
CA ASP A 343 12.44 -16.16 22.20
C ASP A 343 11.01 -16.57 21.81
N THR A 344 10.71 -17.84 21.84
CA THR A 344 9.39 -18.39 21.52
C THR A 344 8.27 -17.99 22.48
N LEU A 345 8.63 -17.41 23.63
CA LEU A 345 7.70 -16.90 24.64
C LEU A 345 7.52 -15.37 24.55
N GLY A 346 8.19 -14.71 23.58
CA GLY A 346 8.13 -13.27 23.41
C GLY A 346 9.10 -12.49 24.30
N ASN A 347 10.04 -13.14 25.01
CA ASN A 347 11.01 -12.46 25.87
C ASN A 347 12.29 -12.15 25.10
N LEU A 348 12.88 -10.98 25.38
CA LEU A 348 14.21 -10.65 24.85
C LEU A 348 15.29 -11.42 25.62
N VAL A 349 16.05 -12.22 24.90
CA VAL A 349 17.15 -13.03 25.44
C VAL A 349 18.43 -12.73 24.65
N SER A 350 19.57 -12.89 25.31
CA SER A 350 20.87 -12.76 24.63
C SER A 350 21.16 -14.02 23.81
N GLN A 351 21.41 -13.84 22.52
CA GLN A 351 21.77 -14.88 21.55
C GLN A 351 23.17 -14.64 21.02
N SER A 352 23.97 -15.71 20.85
CA SER A 352 25.27 -15.65 20.20
C SER A 352 25.28 -16.57 19.00
N ASP A 353 25.62 -16.03 17.85
CA ASP A 353 25.71 -16.75 16.59
C ASP A 353 27.10 -16.59 15.97
N THR A 354 27.59 -17.65 15.34
CA THR A 354 28.81 -17.58 14.54
C THR A 354 28.43 -17.23 13.10
N LEU A 355 28.95 -16.09 12.64
CA LEU A 355 28.65 -15.56 11.32
C LEU A 355 29.89 -15.46 10.45
N GLU A 356 29.72 -15.68 9.15
CA GLU A 356 30.73 -15.46 8.12
C GLU A 356 30.30 -14.30 7.20
N ALA A 357 31.03 -13.20 7.23
CA ALA A 357 30.82 -12.08 6.34
C ALA A 357 31.73 -12.19 5.10
N LEU A 358 31.20 -12.76 4.03
CA LEU A 358 31.89 -12.93 2.75
C LEU A 358 31.74 -11.67 1.89
N ALA A 359 32.87 -11.11 1.45
CA ALA A 359 32.87 -10.00 0.51
C ALA A 359 32.29 -10.44 -0.84
N LYS A 360 31.27 -9.73 -1.33
CA LYS A 360 30.60 -10.03 -2.62
C LYS A 360 31.58 -10.06 -3.80
N THR A 361 32.57 -9.17 -3.77
CA THR A 361 33.66 -9.13 -4.75
C THR A 361 34.98 -9.50 -4.06
N PRO A 362 35.56 -10.70 -4.32
CA PRO A 362 36.83 -11.14 -3.73
C PRO A 362 37.98 -10.17 -4.01
N TYR A 363 38.94 -10.08 -3.09
CA TYR A 363 40.11 -9.21 -3.20
C TYR A 363 40.85 -9.39 -4.52
N ALA A 364 41.12 -10.64 -4.91
CA ALA A 364 41.79 -10.94 -6.17
C ALA A 364 41.07 -10.39 -7.42
N LYS A 365 39.71 -10.33 -7.39
CA LYS A 365 38.93 -9.74 -8.46
C LYS A 365 39.05 -8.22 -8.42
N ARG A 366 38.90 -7.59 -7.25
CA ARG A 366 39.06 -6.13 -7.07
C ARG A 366 40.45 -5.67 -7.54
N GLN A 367 41.51 -6.41 -7.20
CA GLN A 367 42.88 -6.10 -7.65
C GLN A 367 43.02 -6.22 -9.18
N ARG A 368 42.42 -7.23 -9.79
CA ARG A 368 42.45 -7.36 -11.27
C ARG A 368 41.72 -6.21 -11.97
N GLU A 369 40.63 -5.76 -11.40
CA GLU A 369 39.87 -4.62 -11.94
C GLU A 369 40.70 -3.34 -11.81
N LEU A 370 41.26 -3.08 -10.63
CA LEU A 370 42.16 -1.94 -10.38
C LEU A 370 43.36 -1.95 -11.31
N ASN A 371 44.04 -3.09 -11.47
CA ASN A 371 45.20 -3.19 -12.35
C ASN A 371 44.83 -2.88 -13.81
N LYS A 372 43.66 -3.31 -14.29
CA LYS A 372 43.16 -2.97 -15.62
C LYS A 372 42.90 -1.46 -15.78
N GLU A 373 42.35 -0.83 -14.74
CA GLU A 373 42.16 0.63 -14.73
C GLU A 373 43.52 1.37 -14.77
N ILE A 374 44.49 0.94 -13.97
CA ILE A 374 45.82 1.49 -13.97
C ILE A 374 46.51 1.32 -15.34
N GLU A 375 46.43 0.11 -15.95
CA GLU A 375 47.00 -0.11 -17.28
C GLU A 375 46.35 0.78 -18.36
N LYS A 376 45.00 0.96 -18.27
CA LYS A 376 44.31 1.84 -19.20
C LYS A 376 44.74 3.30 -19.02
N TRP A 377 44.83 3.75 -17.78
CA TRP A 377 45.31 5.08 -17.44
C TRP A 377 46.74 5.29 -17.93
N GLN A 378 47.68 4.35 -17.66
CA GLN A 378 49.06 4.42 -18.13
C GLN A 378 49.16 4.57 -19.63
N LYS A 379 48.39 3.77 -20.38
CA LYS A 379 48.34 3.86 -21.87
C LYS A 379 47.83 5.26 -22.33
N GLU A 380 46.93 5.86 -21.58
CA GLU A 380 46.43 7.20 -21.86
C GLU A 380 47.51 8.26 -21.59
N GLN A 381 48.22 8.18 -20.43
CA GLN A 381 49.31 9.08 -20.10
C GLN A 381 50.47 8.96 -21.10
N ASP A 382 50.81 7.76 -21.55
CA ASP A 382 51.83 7.52 -22.60
C ASP A 382 51.44 8.16 -23.93
N ARG A 383 50.16 8.16 -24.28
CA ARG A 383 49.64 8.85 -25.48
C ARG A 383 49.77 10.36 -25.34
N LYS A 384 49.40 10.94 -24.18
CA LYS A 384 49.56 12.37 -23.88
C LYS A 384 51.05 12.78 -23.97
N LYS A 385 51.93 11.99 -23.36
CA LYS A 385 53.37 12.22 -23.43
C LYS A 385 53.91 12.20 -24.87
N LYS A 386 53.45 11.26 -25.71
CA LYS A 386 53.83 11.23 -27.16
C LYS A 386 53.31 12.39 -27.95
N ARG A 387 52.26 13.05 -27.50
CA ARG A 387 51.67 14.25 -28.14
C ARG A 387 52.19 15.57 -27.54
N GLU A 388 53.18 15.50 -26.62
CA GLU A 388 53.70 16.65 -25.89
C GLU A 388 52.62 17.41 -25.09
N GLU A 389 51.54 16.68 -24.70
CA GLU A 389 50.49 17.17 -23.82
C GLU A 389 50.89 16.98 -22.35
N SER A 390 50.27 17.75 -21.43
CA SER A 390 50.48 17.56 -19.99
C SER A 390 50.03 16.16 -19.58
N TYR A 391 50.87 15.41 -18.85
CA TYR A 391 50.60 14.04 -18.37
C TYR A 391 50.98 13.90 -16.90
N ASP A 392 50.30 12.97 -16.24
CA ASP A 392 50.58 12.60 -14.85
C ASP A 392 51.47 11.36 -14.80
N SER A 393 52.42 11.34 -13.85
CA SER A 393 53.33 10.21 -13.66
C SER A 393 52.85 9.22 -12.60
N ILE A 394 51.90 9.60 -11.76
CA ILE A 394 51.39 8.81 -10.64
C ILE A 394 49.90 8.60 -10.85
N TYR A 395 49.45 7.34 -10.69
CA TYR A 395 48.02 7.05 -10.74
C TYR A 395 47.31 7.80 -9.61
N PRO A 396 46.29 8.63 -9.90
CA PRO A 396 45.62 9.42 -8.87
C PRO A 396 44.83 8.52 -7.92
N ALA A 397 44.86 8.81 -6.65
CA ALA A 397 43.97 8.21 -5.69
C ALA A 397 42.52 8.53 -6.07
N LYS A 398 41.62 7.58 -5.91
CA LYS A 398 40.21 7.82 -6.15
C LYS A 398 39.71 8.88 -5.16
N PRO A 399 39.15 9.99 -5.63
CA PRO A 399 38.69 11.02 -4.71
C PRO A 399 37.46 10.57 -3.93
N LEU A 400 37.27 11.16 -2.77
CA LEU A 400 35.98 11.09 -2.06
C LEU A 400 34.96 11.95 -2.82
N GLU A 401 33.87 11.34 -3.29
CA GLU A 401 32.84 11.99 -4.09
C GLU A 401 31.53 12.14 -3.31
N PRO A 402 31.30 13.27 -2.62
CA PRO A 402 30.04 13.53 -1.93
C PRO A 402 28.87 13.64 -2.91
N THR A 403 27.72 13.11 -2.53
CA THR A 403 26.47 13.27 -3.28
C THR A 403 25.67 14.44 -2.69
N PHE A 404 25.40 15.45 -3.54
CA PHE A 404 24.63 16.64 -3.14
C PHE A 404 23.20 16.53 -3.63
N LYS A 405 22.25 16.63 -2.73
CA LYS A 405 20.82 16.75 -3.08
C LYS A 405 20.45 18.23 -3.20
N ILE A 406 20.82 18.83 -4.31
CA ILE A 406 20.58 20.24 -4.63
C ILE A 406 19.68 20.33 -5.86
N PRO A 407 18.44 20.81 -5.74
CA PRO A 407 17.63 21.12 -6.90
C PRO A 407 18.17 22.37 -7.61
N GLN A 408 18.10 22.42 -8.93
CA GLN A 408 18.57 23.56 -9.70
C GLN A 408 17.77 24.84 -9.37
N GLN A 409 16.47 24.68 -9.10
CA GLN A 409 15.59 25.71 -8.55
C GLN A 409 15.16 25.28 -7.14
N MET A 410 15.48 26.10 -6.16
CA MET A 410 15.24 25.82 -4.75
C MET A 410 14.06 26.60 -4.21
N ASP A 411 13.32 26.00 -3.31
CA ASP A 411 12.35 26.70 -2.48
C ASP A 411 13.07 27.41 -1.32
N PRO A 412 12.58 28.56 -0.82
CA PRO A 412 13.24 29.32 0.26
C PRO A 412 13.41 28.58 1.59
N ASP A 413 12.66 27.50 1.79
CA ASP A 413 12.73 26.64 2.98
C ASP A 413 13.49 25.31 2.74
N THR A 414 14.21 25.20 1.60
CA THR A 414 14.98 24.01 1.26
C THR A 414 16.22 23.86 2.16
N LYS A 415 16.48 22.63 2.61
CA LYS A 415 17.74 22.22 3.23
C LYS A 415 18.53 21.41 2.22
N ILE A 416 19.80 21.78 2.03
CA ILE A 416 20.70 21.00 1.17
C ILE A 416 21.21 19.82 1.98
N GLU A 417 20.97 18.61 1.51
CA GLU A 417 21.54 17.40 2.10
C GLU A 417 22.77 16.94 1.32
N ILE A 418 23.79 16.51 2.05
CA ILE A 418 25.02 15.95 1.51
C ILE A 418 25.20 14.54 2.08
N GLU A 419 25.31 13.56 1.21
CA GLU A 419 25.60 12.17 1.58
C GLU A 419 27.06 11.85 1.23
N MET A 420 27.85 11.44 2.23
CA MET A 420 29.19 10.95 2.05
C MET A 420 29.20 9.46 1.72
N PRO A 421 30.03 8.99 0.78
CA PRO A 421 30.11 7.57 0.44
C PRO A 421 30.59 6.71 1.60
N THR A 422 31.47 7.27 2.45
CA THR A 422 32.10 6.63 3.60
C THR A 422 32.07 7.54 4.83
N PRO A 423 32.19 7.04 6.07
CA PRO A 423 32.28 7.88 7.25
C PRO A 423 33.49 8.81 7.19
N LEU A 424 33.32 10.03 7.65
CA LEU A 424 34.38 11.02 7.66
C LEU A 424 35.23 10.92 8.93
N GLN A 425 36.55 11.09 8.78
CA GLN A 425 37.52 11.29 9.86
C GLN A 425 37.69 12.77 10.17
N ARG A 426 37.66 13.61 9.13
CA ARG A 426 37.83 15.06 9.26
C ARG A 426 36.87 15.83 8.36
N VAL A 427 36.35 16.91 8.90
CA VAL A 427 35.55 17.90 8.20
C VAL A 427 36.14 19.28 8.44
N ASP A 428 36.57 19.93 7.38
CA ASP A 428 37.03 21.33 7.43
C ASP A 428 35.88 22.25 6.95
N THR A 429 35.15 22.81 7.91
CA THR A 429 34.04 23.68 7.62
C THR A 429 34.48 25.05 7.07
N ALA A 430 35.75 25.45 7.28
CA ALA A 430 36.30 26.69 6.74
C ALA A 430 36.58 26.58 5.24
N ALA A 431 36.65 25.35 4.70
CA ALA A 431 36.82 25.06 3.28
C ALA A 431 35.46 24.93 2.53
N VAL A 432 34.36 25.23 3.19
CA VAL A 432 33.00 25.24 2.59
C VAL A 432 32.53 26.69 2.53
N HIS A 433 32.20 27.14 1.34
CA HIS A 433 31.82 28.52 1.08
C HIS A 433 30.48 28.62 0.40
N LEU A 434 29.66 29.54 0.82
CA LEU A 434 28.40 29.88 0.15
C LEU A 434 28.45 31.34 -0.31
N TYR A 435 28.18 31.54 -1.58
CA TYR A 435 28.10 32.86 -2.16
C TYR A 435 26.68 33.13 -2.68
N SER A 436 26.24 34.41 -2.57
CA SER A 436 25.00 34.90 -3.18
C SER A 436 25.34 35.98 -4.23
N MET A 437 24.60 36.01 -5.32
CA MET A 437 24.77 37.04 -6.35
C MET A 437 23.90 38.25 -6.03
N ILE A 438 24.54 39.42 -5.90
CA ILE A 438 23.89 40.71 -5.68
C ILE A 438 24.50 41.69 -6.69
N ASP A 439 23.67 42.37 -7.47
CA ASP A 439 24.10 43.37 -8.47
C ASP A 439 25.21 42.87 -9.41
N SER A 440 25.08 41.60 -9.87
CA SER A 440 26.04 40.91 -10.74
C SER A 440 27.43 40.64 -10.12
N ALA A 441 27.56 40.70 -8.81
CA ALA A 441 28.75 40.34 -8.06
C ALA A 441 28.44 39.25 -7.00
N TRP A 442 29.42 38.39 -6.77
CA TRP A 442 29.31 37.34 -5.76
C TRP A 442 29.76 37.83 -4.39
N TYR A 443 28.97 37.65 -3.38
CA TYR A 443 29.27 37.99 -1.98
C TYR A 443 29.08 36.75 -1.10
N GLU A 444 29.91 36.63 -0.08
CA GLU A 444 29.79 35.58 0.92
C GLU A 444 28.42 35.66 1.63
N ALA A 445 27.75 34.51 1.74
CA ALA A 445 26.45 34.39 2.36
C ALA A 445 26.53 33.52 3.63
N PRO A 446 25.82 33.88 4.69
CA PRO A 446 25.82 33.10 5.92
C PRO A 446 25.11 31.76 5.71
N PHE A 447 25.67 30.69 6.27
CA PHE A 447 25.10 29.36 6.29
C PHE A 447 25.54 28.58 7.53
N THR A 448 24.86 27.48 7.82
CA THR A 448 25.30 26.49 8.80
C THR A 448 25.55 25.15 8.12
N PHE A 449 26.63 24.49 8.49
CA PHE A 449 26.96 23.13 8.07
C PHE A 449 26.93 22.22 9.29
N GLN A 450 26.02 21.22 9.31
CA GLN A 450 25.79 20.39 10.49
C GLN A 450 25.58 18.93 10.09
N PRO A 451 26.08 17.96 10.90
CA PRO A 451 25.68 16.56 10.74
C PRO A 451 24.19 16.40 11.02
N ILE A 452 23.55 15.47 10.31
CA ILE A 452 22.18 15.07 10.61
C ILE A 452 22.23 14.10 11.80
N PRO A 453 21.49 14.33 12.90
CA PRO A 453 21.46 13.45 14.04
C PRO A 453 21.19 11.99 13.64
N HIS A 454 21.87 11.05 14.29
CA HIS A 454 21.77 9.59 14.05
C HIS A 454 22.11 9.11 12.63
N MET A 455 22.64 9.98 11.76
CA MET A 455 23.00 9.65 10.38
C MET A 455 24.49 10.00 10.12
N LEU A 456 25.38 9.06 10.39
CA LEU A 456 26.86 9.27 10.43
C LEU A 456 27.46 9.89 9.17
N ARG A 457 26.89 9.61 8.00
CA ARG A 457 27.41 10.05 6.70
C ARG A 457 26.61 11.18 6.06
N PHE A 458 25.62 11.70 6.79
CA PHE A 458 24.72 12.71 6.25
C PHE A 458 24.91 14.05 6.93
N TYR A 459 24.98 15.08 6.11
CA TYR A 459 25.17 16.45 6.55
C TYR A 459 24.12 17.34 5.88
N LYS A 460 23.79 18.45 6.53
CA LYS A 460 22.89 19.46 5.99
C LYS A 460 23.55 20.82 5.94
N ILE A 461 23.20 21.59 4.90
CA ILE A 461 23.49 23.01 4.80
C ILE A 461 22.16 23.75 4.86
N GLU A 462 22.06 24.69 5.79
CA GLU A 462 20.95 25.61 5.93
C GLU A 462 21.50 27.04 5.75
N GLY A 463 20.96 27.78 4.79
CA GLY A 463 21.32 29.17 4.49
C GLY A 463 20.10 30.08 4.59
N ASP A 464 20.35 31.41 4.61
CA ASP A 464 19.28 32.40 4.47
C ASP A 464 18.98 32.58 2.96
N TRP A 465 18.14 31.67 2.45
CA TRP A 465 17.80 31.57 1.05
C TRP A 465 16.88 32.74 0.61
N ARG A 466 17.44 33.81 0.13
CA ARG A 466 16.67 34.98 -0.35
C ARG A 466 15.98 34.65 -1.66
N PRO A 467 14.69 34.95 -1.78
CA PRO A 467 13.96 34.76 -3.04
C PRO A 467 14.61 35.47 -4.24
N ASP A 468 14.45 34.88 -5.42
CA ASP A 468 14.98 35.39 -6.71
C ASP A 468 16.50 35.60 -6.74
N THR A 469 17.24 34.95 -5.86
CA THR A 469 18.69 35.10 -5.71
C THR A 469 19.40 33.82 -6.20
N GLU A 470 20.50 34.01 -6.93
CA GLU A 470 21.42 32.93 -7.31
C GLU A 470 22.46 32.72 -6.23
N TYR A 471 22.74 31.45 -5.94
CA TYR A 471 23.76 31.03 -4.97
C TYR A 471 24.77 30.12 -5.63
N SER A 472 25.98 30.12 -5.11
CA SER A 472 27.04 29.18 -5.45
C SER A 472 27.60 28.57 -4.19
N LEU A 473 27.45 27.25 -4.06
CA LEU A 473 28.11 26.47 -3.03
C LEU A 473 29.47 26.01 -3.60
N GLU A 474 30.55 26.40 -2.97
CA GLU A 474 31.91 26.09 -3.37
C GLU A 474 32.61 25.36 -2.22
N ILE A 475 33.25 24.26 -2.53
CA ILE A 475 33.96 23.43 -1.57
C ILE A 475 35.38 23.26 -2.07
N ASP A 476 36.33 23.59 -1.22
CA ASP A 476 37.75 23.47 -1.55
C ASP A 476 38.20 22.02 -1.57
N SER A 477 39.32 21.75 -2.22
CA SER A 477 39.93 20.44 -2.21
C SER A 477 40.32 20.05 -0.78
N ALA A 478 40.14 18.77 -0.41
CA ALA A 478 40.43 18.21 0.90
C ALA A 478 39.60 18.78 2.08
N ALA A 479 38.44 19.43 1.78
CA ALA A 479 37.48 19.84 2.80
C ALA A 479 36.96 18.66 3.62
N PHE A 480 36.79 17.50 2.99
CA PHE A 480 36.35 16.27 3.62
C PHE A 480 37.40 15.18 3.46
N GLU A 481 37.68 14.46 4.53
CA GLU A 481 38.60 13.30 4.56
C GLU A 481 37.89 12.15 5.25
N ASP A 482 37.84 10.99 4.60
CA ASP A 482 37.19 9.82 5.14
C ASP A 482 38.14 9.01 6.08
N ILE A 483 37.57 7.96 6.71
CA ILE A 483 38.33 7.08 7.62
C ILE A 483 39.44 6.29 6.92
N TYR A 484 39.54 6.32 5.59
CA TYR A 484 40.55 5.68 4.77
C TYR A 484 41.60 6.65 4.25
N GLY A 485 41.48 7.95 4.58
CA GLY A 485 42.37 9.00 4.11
C GLY A 485 42.09 9.47 2.69
N LEU A 486 40.94 9.11 2.11
CA LEU A 486 40.50 9.66 0.83
C LEU A 486 39.95 11.07 1.04
N VAL A 487 40.38 12.00 0.20
CA VAL A 487 39.99 13.41 0.30
C VAL A 487 39.05 13.83 -0.83
N SER A 488 38.19 14.79 -0.53
CA SER A 488 37.31 15.38 -1.53
C SER A 488 38.09 16.27 -2.51
N GLN A 489 37.60 16.29 -3.76
CA GLN A 489 38.04 17.30 -4.73
C GLN A 489 37.25 18.59 -4.55
N SER A 490 37.79 19.70 -5.06
CA SER A 490 37.02 20.94 -5.13
C SER A 490 35.79 20.78 -6.01
N CYS A 491 34.68 21.33 -5.55
CA CYS A 491 33.47 21.33 -6.35
C CYS A 491 32.72 22.65 -6.24
N LYS A 492 31.96 22.96 -7.30
CA LYS A 492 31.12 24.16 -7.38
C LYS A 492 29.71 23.73 -7.83
N LYS A 493 28.69 24.18 -7.09
CA LYS A 493 27.28 23.91 -7.37
C LYS A 493 26.50 25.21 -7.38
N GLY A 494 26.01 25.59 -8.56
CA GLY A 494 25.10 26.73 -8.73
C GLY A 494 23.65 26.33 -8.47
N MET A 495 22.88 27.23 -7.85
CA MET A 495 21.46 27.05 -7.59
C MET A 495 20.76 28.41 -7.60
N LYS A 496 19.48 28.43 -7.94
CA LYS A 496 18.66 29.65 -7.89
C LYS A 496 17.46 29.40 -6.96
N VAL A 497 17.22 30.39 -6.07
CA VAL A 497 16.01 30.39 -5.24
C VAL A 497 14.89 31.03 -6.04
N LYS A 498 13.73 30.38 -6.05
CA LYS A 498 12.54 30.85 -6.76
C LYS A 498 12.04 32.17 -6.17
N SER A 499 11.38 32.95 -7.00
CA SER A 499 10.67 34.15 -6.56
C SER A 499 9.48 33.79 -5.68
N LEU A 500 9.15 34.66 -4.69
CA LEU A 500 7.92 34.50 -3.90
C LEU A 500 6.67 34.60 -4.78
N ASP A 501 6.77 35.27 -5.90
CA ASP A 501 5.69 35.39 -6.88
C ASP A 501 5.30 34.06 -7.56
N GLU A 502 6.16 33.05 -7.50
CA GLU A 502 5.93 31.74 -8.07
C GLU A 502 5.11 30.81 -7.12
N TYR A 503 4.78 31.27 -5.91
CA TYR A 503 4.11 30.46 -4.92
C TYR A 503 2.69 30.91 -4.60
N SER A 504 1.99 30.03 -3.96
CA SER A 504 0.72 30.25 -3.26
C SER A 504 0.94 30.10 -1.75
N THR A 505 0.10 30.77 -0.97
CA THR A 505 -0.05 30.52 0.47
C THR A 505 -1.37 29.80 0.71
N LEU A 506 -1.35 28.71 1.50
CA LEU A 506 -2.55 27.97 1.85
C LEU A 506 -2.76 28.02 3.36
N THR A 507 -3.89 28.61 3.78
CA THR A 507 -4.30 28.69 5.19
C THR A 507 -5.50 27.81 5.42
N ILE A 508 -5.43 26.90 6.41
CA ILE A 508 -6.51 26.01 6.80
C ILE A 508 -6.97 26.39 8.21
N LYS A 509 -8.26 26.67 8.36
CA LYS A 509 -8.91 26.84 9.67
C LYS A 509 -9.58 25.53 10.04
N VAL A 510 -9.03 24.84 11.01
CA VAL A 510 -9.48 23.53 11.46
C VAL A 510 -10.43 23.64 12.62
N SER A 511 -11.42 22.76 12.69
CA SER A 511 -12.37 22.64 13.80
C SER A 511 -12.85 21.19 13.96
N GLY A 512 -13.61 20.89 15.01
CA GLY A 512 -14.19 19.55 15.25
C GLY A 512 -13.35 18.66 16.15
N VAL A 513 -12.19 19.13 16.62
CA VAL A 513 -11.35 18.50 17.68
C VAL A 513 -10.95 19.56 18.67
N ALA A 514 -10.53 19.13 19.85
CA ALA A 514 -10.07 20.06 20.91
C ALA A 514 -8.73 20.72 20.50
N ASP A 515 -8.61 22.02 20.67
CA ASP A 515 -7.42 22.80 20.31
C ASP A 515 -6.17 22.40 21.12
N SER A 516 -6.36 21.70 22.25
CA SER A 516 -5.27 21.18 23.09
C SER A 516 -4.59 19.94 22.54
N LEU A 517 -5.17 19.28 21.51
CA LEU A 517 -4.58 18.10 20.90
C LEU A 517 -3.57 18.49 19.84
N PRO A 518 -2.37 17.90 19.83
CA PRO A 518 -1.37 18.13 18.77
C PRO A 518 -1.92 17.61 17.44
N LEU A 519 -2.41 18.51 16.60
CA LEU A 519 -2.94 18.17 15.28
C LEU A 519 -1.90 18.49 14.23
N ARG A 520 -1.43 17.48 13.51
CA ARG A 520 -0.55 17.64 12.35
C ARG A 520 -1.35 17.58 11.07
N VAL A 521 -1.20 18.59 10.25
CA VAL A 521 -1.87 18.66 8.94
C VAL A 521 -0.85 18.50 7.83
N ARG A 522 -1.16 17.61 6.89
CA ARG A 522 -0.32 17.25 5.76
C ARG A 522 -0.92 17.78 4.47
N LEU A 523 -0.11 18.47 3.70
CA LEU A 523 -0.40 18.81 2.31
C LEU A 523 0.02 17.64 1.43
N LEU A 524 -0.90 17.11 0.64
CA LEU A 524 -0.71 15.90 -0.16
C LEU A 524 -0.75 16.22 -1.66
N ASN A 525 0.09 15.54 -2.43
CA ASN A 525 0.02 15.55 -3.88
C ASN A 525 -1.06 14.58 -4.42
N LYS A 526 -1.24 14.53 -5.73
CA LYS A 526 -2.20 13.65 -6.43
C LYS A 526 -1.99 12.14 -6.22
N ASN A 527 -0.83 11.73 -5.69
CA ASN A 527 -0.49 10.34 -5.41
C ASN A 527 -0.61 10.00 -3.91
N ASP A 528 -1.28 10.86 -3.12
CA ASP A 528 -1.38 10.74 -1.66
C ASP A 528 -0.01 10.82 -0.94
N GLY A 529 0.97 11.43 -1.59
CA GLY A 529 2.31 11.65 -1.03
C GLY A 529 2.37 12.97 -0.28
N VAL A 530 2.99 12.98 0.89
CA VAL A 530 3.17 14.18 1.72
C VAL A 530 4.16 15.12 1.05
N VAL A 531 3.74 16.37 0.83
CA VAL A 531 4.57 17.45 0.29
C VAL A 531 5.08 18.33 1.43
N LYS A 532 4.19 18.71 2.35
CA LYS A 532 4.52 19.49 3.55
C LYS A 532 3.67 18.99 4.72
N GLU A 533 4.21 19.13 5.94
CA GLU A 533 3.50 18.85 7.18
C GLU A 533 3.69 20.03 8.13
N VAL A 534 2.62 20.45 8.78
CA VAL A 534 2.62 21.59 9.72
C VAL A 534 1.75 21.25 10.94
N LEU A 535 2.27 21.54 12.12
CA LEU A 535 1.52 21.45 13.38
C LEU A 535 0.53 22.61 13.47
N ALA A 536 -0.74 22.32 13.73
CA ALA A 536 -1.78 23.32 13.94
C ALA A 536 -1.48 24.15 15.19
N LYS A 537 -1.69 25.47 15.09
CA LYS A 537 -1.61 26.40 16.21
C LYS A 537 -2.93 27.15 16.32
N ASP A 538 -3.58 27.05 17.47
CA ASP A 538 -4.88 27.69 17.71
C ASP A 538 -5.92 27.41 16.61
N GLY A 539 -5.97 26.15 16.14
CA GLY A 539 -6.88 25.72 15.07
C GLY A 539 -6.53 26.29 13.68
N VAL A 540 -5.34 26.86 13.48
CA VAL A 540 -4.90 27.39 12.19
C VAL A 540 -3.62 26.70 11.74
N VAL A 541 -3.59 26.34 10.47
CA VAL A 541 -2.43 25.79 9.78
C VAL A 541 -2.13 26.67 8.58
N ARG A 542 -0.88 27.04 8.40
CA ARG A 542 -0.41 27.82 7.26
C ARG A 542 0.72 27.10 6.55
N PHE A 543 0.53 26.86 5.26
CA PHE A 543 1.55 26.36 4.36
C PHE A 543 2.06 27.53 3.51
N ASP A 544 3.31 27.90 3.71
CA ASP A 544 4.00 28.87 2.90
C ASP A 544 4.76 28.20 1.75
N HIS A 545 5.08 28.93 0.71
CA HIS A 545 5.81 28.46 -0.49
C HIS A 545 5.21 27.19 -1.09
N VAL A 546 3.89 27.21 -1.31
CA VAL A 546 3.19 26.11 -1.98
C VAL A 546 3.31 26.32 -3.48
N ASN A 547 3.91 25.35 -4.18
CA ASN A 547 4.00 25.39 -5.65
C ASN A 547 2.60 25.35 -6.28
N PRO A 548 2.38 25.99 -7.44
CA PRO A 548 1.12 25.91 -8.17
C PRO A 548 0.81 24.47 -8.60
N ASP A 549 -0.20 23.87 -8.03
CA ASP A 549 -0.71 22.54 -8.37
C ASP A 549 -2.06 22.29 -7.66
N LYS A 550 -2.59 21.10 -7.84
CA LYS A 550 -3.75 20.57 -7.14
C LYS A 550 -3.32 19.70 -5.96
N TYR A 551 -3.85 20.03 -4.80
CA TYR A 551 -3.48 19.41 -3.54
C TYR A 551 -4.67 18.79 -2.82
N TYR A 552 -4.35 17.91 -1.90
CA TYR A 552 -5.27 17.30 -0.95
C TYR A 552 -4.73 17.49 0.46
N LEU A 553 -5.57 17.27 1.47
CA LEU A 553 -5.14 17.38 2.86
C LEU A 553 -5.48 16.10 3.62
N SER A 554 -4.56 15.69 4.46
CA SER A 554 -4.83 14.80 5.58
C SER A 554 -4.37 15.43 6.88
N ALA A 555 -4.89 14.93 8.00
CA ALA A 555 -4.44 15.34 9.32
C ALA A 555 -4.46 14.14 10.24
N PHE A 556 -3.63 14.13 11.26
CA PHE A 556 -3.68 13.17 12.34
C PHE A 556 -3.44 13.85 13.68
N ILE A 557 -3.98 13.24 14.73
CA ILE A 557 -3.73 13.68 16.10
C ILE A 557 -2.53 12.91 16.62
N ASP A 558 -1.43 13.59 16.80
CA ASP A 558 -0.16 13.07 17.34
C ASP A 558 -0.24 13.05 18.88
N VAL A 559 -0.79 11.98 19.42
CA VAL A 559 -1.18 11.92 20.86
C VAL A 559 0.03 12.02 21.77
N ASN A 560 1.18 11.51 21.37
CA ASN A 560 2.41 11.49 22.14
C ASN A 560 3.42 12.57 21.73
N ASP A 561 3.06 13.43 20.74
CA ASP A 561 3.87 14.54 20.20
C ASP A 561 5.28 14.11 19.74
N ASN A 562 5.36 12.91 19.12
CA ASN A 562 6.61 12.39 18.57
C ASN A 562 6.86 12.79 17.11
N GLY A 563 5.90 13.43 16.46
CA GLY A 563 5.98 13.85 15.06
C GLY A 563 5.64 12.77 14.04
N LEU A 564 5.29 11.58 14.48
CA LEU A 564 4.96 10.44 13.64
C LEU A 564 3.53 9.97 13.95
N TRP A 565 2.92 9.30 12.99
CA TRP A 565 1.66 8.62 13.23
C TRP A 565 1.93 7.25 13.85
N ASP A 566 1.25 6.95 14.96
CA ASP A 566 1.40 5.70 15.70
C ASP A 566 0.21 4.75 15.50
N THR A 567 0.54 3.47 15.29
CA THR A 567 -0.45 2.39 15.20
C THR A 567 -1.01 2.01 16.55
N GLY A 568 -2.11 1.26 16.54
CA GLY A 568 -2.72 0.72 17.76
C GLY A 568 -2.05 -0.56 18.26
N ASP A 569 -2.48 -0.97 19.45
CA ASP A 569 -2.14 -2.25 20.06
C ASP A 569 -3.36 -2.80 20.81
N TYR A 570 -3.78 -4.03 20.48
CA TYR A 570 -4.95 -4.65 21.12
C TYR A 570 -4.68 -5.06 22.56
N ASP A 571 -3.46 -5.50 22.85
CA ASP A 571 -3.08 -5.94 24.21
C ASP A 571 -3.01 -4.80 25.20
N GLU A 572 -2.66 -3.61 24.71
CA GLU A 572 -2.64 -2.37 25.48
C GLU A 572 -3.98 -1.62 25.44
N ASP A 573 -4.98 -2.18 24.76
CA ASP A 573 -6.28 -1.51 24.52
C ASP A 573 -6.12 -0.11 23.89
N ARG A 574 -5.12 0.04 23.04
CA ARG A 574 -4.76 1.30 22.41
C ARG A 574 -5.18 1.33 20.94
N GLN A 575 -6.02 2.29 20.59
CA GLN A 575 -6.39 2.58 19.20
C GLN A 575 -5.24 3.25 18.48
N ALA A 576 -5.19 3.09 17.16
CA ALA A 576 -4.30 3.86 16.31
C ALA A 576 -4.66 5.35 16.35
N GLU A 577 -3.69 6.21 16.17
CA GLU A 577 -3.89 7.66 16.15
C GLU A 577 -4.91 8.07 15.08
N PRO A 578 -5.85 8.98 15.44
CA PRO A 578 -6.94 9.34 14.54
C PRO A 578 -6.46 10.10 13.30
N VAL A 579 -6.81 9.59 12.12
CA VAL A 579 -6.54 10.23 10.83
C VAL A 579 -7.82 10.80 10.23
N TYR A 580 -7.70 11.91 9.53
CA TYR A 580 -8.77 12.63 8.85
C TYR A 580 -8.31 13.05 7.45
N TYR A 581 -9.26 13.15 6.51
CA TYR A 581 -9.03 13.67 5.17
C TYR A 581 -9.98 14.81 4.84
N TYR A 582 -9.48 15.82 4.15
CA TYR A 582 -10.32 16.87 3.58
C TYR A 582 -10.96 16.35 2.29
N PRO A 583 -12.31 16.40 2.15
CA PRO A 583 -13.00 15.67 1.09
C PRO A 583 -12.91 16.30 -0.30
N ARG A 584 -12.21 17.42 -0.46
CA ARG A 584 -12.13 18.18 -1.70
C ARG A 584 -10.70 18.42 -2.12
N GLU A 585 -10.50 18.57 -3.42
CA GLU A 585 -9.28 19.06 -4.03
C GLU A 585 -9.13 20.57 -3.78
N ILE A 586 -7.92 21.04 -3.58
CA ILE A 586 -7.57 22.44 -3.41
C ILE A 586 -6.62 22.82 -4.54
N GLU A 587 -7.01 23.79 -5.36
CA GLU A 587 -6.18 24.33 -6.41
C GLU A 587 -5.39 25.53 -5.86
N CYS A 588 -4.06 25.50 -6.00
CA CYS A 588 -3.16 26.59 -5.67
C CYS A 588 -2.56 27.14 -6.96
N LYS A 589 -2.60 28.47 -7.14
CA LYS A 589 -1.99 29.16 -8.28
C LYS A 589 -1.01 30.21 -7.78
N GLU A 590 -0.10 30.60 -8.64
CA GLU A 590 0.88 31.66 -8.37
C GLU A 590 0.22 32.89 -7.76
N LYS A 591 0.82 33.45 -6.72
CA LYS A 591 0.35 34.65 -6.02
C LYS A 591 -1.01 34.54 -5.33
N TRP A 592 -1.57 33.33 -5.18
CA TRP A 592 -2.84 33.16 -4.50
C TRP A 592 -2.65 32.94 -3.00
N ASP A 593 -3.50 33.61 -2.23
CA ASP A 593 -3.75 33.33 -0.82
C ASP A 593 -5.04 32.54 -0.69
N VAL A 594 -4.93 31.25 -0.55
CA VAL A 594 -6.06 30.32 -0.47
C VAL A 594 -6.40 30.07 1.00
N THR A 595 -7.66 30.30 1.39
CA THR A 595 -8.13 29.97 2.74
C THR A 595 -9.26 28.95 2.66
N GLN A 596 -9.15 27.87 3.44
CA GLN A 596 -10.16 26.81 3.55
C GLN A 596 -10.58 26.63 5.01
N GLN A 597 -11.84 26.22 5.19
CA GLN A 597 -12.35 25.79 6.49
C GLN A 597 -12.53 24.28 6.46
N TRP A 598 -12.08 23.58 7.48
CA TRP A 598 -12.15 22.15 7.59
C TRP A 598 -12.63 21.73 8.97
N ASN A 599 -13.88 21.24 9.03
CA ASN A 599 -14.37 20.53 10.21
C ASN A 599 -14.05 19.04 10.05
N LEU A 600 -13.18 18.51 10.88
CA LEU A 600 -12.66 17.14 10.83
C LEU A 600 -13.75 16.08 11.05
N THR A 601 -14.81 16.42 11.77
CA THR A 601 -15.89 15.49 12.14
C THR A 601 -17.19 15.72 11.36
N ALA A 602 -17.21 16.63 10.39
CA ALA A 602 -18.40 16.93 9.60
C ALA A 602 -18.90 15.76 8.75
N LEU A 603 -18.00 14.89 8.35
CA LEU A 603 -18.29 13.68 7.58
C LEU A 603 -17.79 12.44 8.33
N PRO A 604 -18.50 11.31 8.22
CA PRO A 604 -17.98 10.04 8.72
C PRO A 604 -16.71 9.65 7.95
N ARG A 605 -15.79 8.93 8.60
CA ARG A 605 -14.45 8.66 8.06
C ARG A 605 -14.46 7.97 6.70
N TYR A 606 -15.40 7.06 6.47
CA TYR A 606 -15.54 6.36 5.19
C TYR A 606 -15.97 7.25 4.00
N LYS A 607 -16.30 8.54 4.25
CA LYS A 607 -16.63 9.54 3.24
C LYS A 607 -15.59 10.67 3.13
N GLN A 608 -14.54 10.65 3.94
CA GLN A 608 -13.59 11.76 3.99
C GLN A 608 -12.55 11.71 2.89
N LYS A 609 -11.94 10.54 2.63
CA LYS A 609 -10.87 10.43 1.64
C LYS A 609 -11.37 10.63 0.21
N PRO A 610 -10.81 11.60 -0.55
CA PRO A 610 -11.21 11.82 -1.94
C PRO A 610 -10.90 10.62 -2.82
N TYR A 611 -11.88 10.21 -3.64
CA TYR A 611 -11.70 9.08 -4.57
C TYR A 611 -10.50 9.26 -5.52
N ALA A 612 -10.18 10.52 -5.88
CA ALA A 612 -9.06 10.82 -6.78
C ALA A 612 -7.73 10.26 -6.27
N ILE A 613 -7.46 10.39 -4.96
CA ILE A 613 -6.22 9.93 -4.30
C ILE A 613 -6.36 8.57 -3.61
N THR A 614 -7.55 7.96 -3.61
CA THR A 614 -7.74 6.61 -3.10
C THR A 614 -7.04 5.61 -4.02
N LYS A 615 -6.14 4.80 -3.48
CA LYS A 615 -5.37 3.79 -4.24
C LYS A 615 -6.22 2.55 -4.50
N GLN A 616 -6.94 2.09 -3.46
CA GLN A 616 -7.87 0.98 -3.58
C GLN A 616 -9.12 1.45 -4.33
N LYS A 617 -9.18 1.17 -5.63
CA LYS A 617 -10.36 1.50 -6.43
C LYS A 617 -11.45 0.44 -6.26
N ALA A 618 -12.68 0.88 -6.34
CA ALA A 618 -13.81 -0.04 -6.41
C ALA A 618 -13.65 -0.96 -7.63
N ASP A 619 -13.93 -2.25 -7.41
CA ASP A 619 -14.00 -3.20 -8.53
C ASP A 619 -15.07 -2.70 -9.52
N GLY A 620 -14.80 -2.86 -10.80
CA GLY A 620 -15.79 -2.58 -11.81
C GLY A 620 -16.99 -3.50 -11.61
N GLU A 621 -18.20 -2.95 -11.56
CA GLU A 621 -19.39 -3.79 -11.55
C GLU A 621 -19.34 -4.69 -12.79
N LYS A 622 -19.53 -6.00 -12.58
CA LYS A 622 -19.70 -6.92 -13.69
C LYS A 622 -20.99 -6.53 -14.41
N LYS A 623 -20.85 -5.89 -15.56
CA LYS A 623 -21.99 -5.51 -16.40
C LYS A 623 -22.21 -6.57 -17.45
N LEU A 624 -23.50 -6.78 -17.78
CA LEU A 624 -23.87 -7.52 -18.97
C LEU A 624 -23.17 -6.91 -20.18
N LYS A 625 -22.38 -7.70 -20.88
CA LYS A 625 -21.71 -7.27 -22.12
C LYS A 625 -22.75 -7.27 -23.23
N ASN A 626 -23.05 -6.09 -23.80
CA ASN A 626 -24.00 -6.00 -24.92
C ASN A 626 -23.38 -6.48 -26.25
N ARG A 627 -23.00 -7.77 -26.27
CA ARG A 627 -22.37 -8.41 -27.44
C ARG A 627 -23.31 -8.44 -28.64
N ASN A 628 -24.63 -8.47 -28.40
CA ASN A 628 -25.61 -8.45 -29.45
C ASN A 628 -25.69 -7.10 -30.17
N ALA A 629 -25.51 -6.00 -29.46
CA ALA A 629 -25.43 -4.68 -30.10
C ALA A 629 -24.16 -4.56 -30.97
N ASP A 630 -23.03 -5.10 -30.52
CA ASP A 630 -21.80 -5.10 -31.30
C ASP A 630 -21.95 -5.99 -32.56
N ARG A 631 -22.54 -7.17 -32.41
CA ARG A 631 -22.83 -8.07 -33.52
C ARG A 631 -23.84 -7.47 -34.52
N ALA A 632 -24.88 -6.80 -34.05
CA ALA A 632 -25.84 -6.11 -34.91
C ALA A 632 -25.13 -5.03 -35.74
N ARG A 633 -24.21 -4.30 -35.13
CA ARG A 633 -23.39 -3.29 -35.81
C ARG A 633 -22.49 -3.91 -36.89
N GLU A 634 -21.87 -5.06 -36.59
CA GLU A 634 -21.08 -5.81 -37.57
C GLU A 634 -21.89 -6.35 -38.73
N LEU A 635 -23.14 -6.78 -38.48
CA LEU A 635 -24.08 -7.27 -39.49
C LEU A 635 -24.83 -6.15 -40.21
N GLY A 636 -24.70 -4.88 -39.78
CA GLY A 636 -25.39 -3.74 -40.35
C GLY A 636 -26.90 -3.75 -40.10
N ILE A 637 -27.36 -4.39 -39.04
CA ILE A 637 -28.79 -4.48 -38.66
C ILE A 637 -29.05 -3.76 -37.33
N GLU A 638 -30.29 -3.30 -37.13
CA GLU A 638 -30.68 -2.68 -35.86
C GLU A 638 -31.00 -3.77 -34.83
N TYR A 639 -30.33 -3.73 -33.66
CA TYR A 639 -30.63 -4.58 -32.52
C TYR A 639 -31.44 -3.81 -31.49
N ILE A 640 -32.67 -4.18 -31.36
CA ILE A 640 -33.53 -3.69 -30.28
C ILE A 640 -33.54 -4.76 -29.19
N LYS A 641 -32.86 -4.48 -28.06
CA LYS A 641 -32.97 -5.34 -26.90
C LYS A 641 -34.44 -5.48 -26.53
N LYS A 642 -34.97 -6.69 -26.50
CA LYS A 642 -36.28 -6.96 -25.90
C LYS A 642 -36.17 -6.61 -24.41
N THR A 643 -36.37 -5.37 -24.04
CA THR A 643 -36.78 -5.00 -22.69
C THR A 643 -38.02 -5.81 -22.40
N ASN A 644 -38.11 -6.49 -21.26
CA ASN A 644 -39.23 -7.29 -20.82
C ASN A 644 -40.52 -6.45 -20.86
N LEU A 645 -41.08 -6.33 -22.06
CA LEU A 645 -42.44 -5.93 -22.34
C LEU A 645 -43.32 -7.19 -22.32
N VAL A 646 -43.24 -7.91 -21.23
CA VAL A 646 -44.18 -8.95 -20.89
C VAL A 646 -44.54 -8.69 -19.45
N GLU A 647 -45.64 -8.24 -19.29
CA GLU A 647 -46.93 -8.63 -18.83
C GLU A 647 -47.79 -7.40 -18.56
N LYS A 648 -48.33 -6.85 -19.60
CA LYS A 648 -49.61 -6.18 -19.55
C LYS A 648 -50.46 -6.74 -20.67
N GLU A 649 -50.78 -7.99 -20.59
CA GLU A 649 -52.00 -8.50 -21.18
C GLU A 649 -52.49 -9.67 -20.35
N GLU A 650 -53.75 -9.51 -19.91
CA GLU A 650 -54.70 -10.51 -19.39
C GLU A 650 -54.67 -10.82 -17.90
N LYS A 651 -55.53 -10.24 -17.22
CA LYS A 651 -56.92 -10.34 -16.68
C LYS A 651 -57.02 -9.70 -15.32
#